data_71cbb32a5facf180b3e09e45d11cc98f
#
_entry.id   71cbb32a5facf180b3e09e45d11cc98f
#
_cell.length_a   1.000
_cell.length_b   1.000
_cell.length_c   1.000
_cell.angle_alpha   90.00
_cell.angle_beta   90.00
_cell.angle_gamma   90.00
#
_symmetry.space_group_name_H-M   'P 1'
#
loop_
_entity.id
_entity.type
_entity.pdbx_description
1 polymer ?
#
loop_
_entity_poly.entity_id
_entity_poly.type
_entity_poly.pdbx_seq_one_letter_code
_entity_poly.pdbx_strand_id
1 'polypeptide(L)'
;MKRMLSWGAAGLLLAAASAYAQSSGSAGTVRGAVFDPSGAVIKGATATLQNPVSHFSQSVTTDDQGKFQFDNIPYNNYHLTAAAAGFQTGDEDLDVRTPLPVEVKMTLKIGAGTASVTVTDSADLIETVANTHTDIDRGLFDRLPLESQSSSLSSLVTLSTPGISADSNGLFHGLGDHAENSFSVDGQPITDQQSKVFSNQIPLDSVESMEVIQGAPPAEFGDKTSVVIVVTTRSGLGAKPAHGSVTASYGSFGTTNESFDLAYGSNKAGNFISASGLNTHRFLDGPEFGVLHDRGNEENLFDRIDFKPTAADTLNLNLGFTRSWFQTPNSYDAQTASAWSGYNCDALGYSALCNGLGPDGRVAGATDQRSQIGTFNIAPTWTRLLNTTTVLTVGGFARQDQYHYYPSNNPFADLQPDLTLQTVGQHRTLTDLGLRSDIAYVKGVHDMKIGAVYSDTILTEKDAIGIVDPTANAPCLNADGSFNTNPSITNPAGCANGLTPNPGFTPLLGCYDLTRTASLPGSDGCPTRTSGPYNYYGHANIRELALYGQDTITEGRFSLNLGLRYDYYDGIVTAHQAEPRLGAAYNIKGTSTVLRASYARTMETPFNENLVLSSLGCNDPVINAIMATSTPCVSSTPVGPGWRNEFHAGLQQAFGRYLVVDAEYIWKYTHRAYDFSVLGSTPITFPIEWASSKIPGYAIRTTVPQTHGFSAFVVMSSVAARFFAPQVSGIGAAPGGSSVFRIDHDEVFNSTAHLQYQPWKKGPWFGFNWRYDSGLVAGPVPCAGGNCNNGPAGTNSIVDVSGITPDQQFQAGLFCGGVTATPANPISPTGLCPASQYGSKYLTIPAAGTEDDDHNPPRVASRNLFDMDAGIDNLFHGDQRKWSARVTVVNIANKVALYNFLSTFSGTHYVTPRAITATIGFHF
;
A
#
# COMPACT_ATOMS: atom_id res chain seq x y z
N MET A 1 -13.34 28.11 11.48
CA MET A 1 -12.04 28.26 12.13
C MET A 1 -12.04 28.99 13.49
N LYS A 2 -12.73 30.10 13.73
CA LYS A 2 -12.67 30.80 15.04
C LYS A 2 -13.44 30.13 16.21
N ARG A 3 -14.33 29.17 15.98
CA ARG A 3 -15.06 28.44 17.04
C ARG A 3 -14.42 27.12 17.47
N MET A 4 -13.49 26.57 16.69
CA MET A 4 -12.77 25.33 17.06
C MET A 4 -11.57 25.55 17.99
N LEU A 5 -10.99 26.76 18.01
CA LEU A 5 -9.85 27.06 18.88
C LEU A 5 -10.23 27.30 20.37
N SER A 6 -11.51 27.50 20.67
CA SER A 6 -11.92 27.79 22.05
C SER A 6 -12.24 26.55 22.91
N TRP A 7 -12.38 25.38 22.31
CA TRP A 7 -12.64 24.12 23.03
C TRP A 7 -11.36 23.31 23.31
N GLY A 8 -10.29 23.52 22.54
CA GLY A 8 -9.00 22.86 22.73
C GLY A 8 -8.19 23.34 23.96
N ALA A 9 -8.47 24.55 24.44
CA ALA A 9 -7.70 25.14 25.55
C ALA A 9 -8.24 24.78 26.93
N ALA A 10 -9.46 24.29 27.07
CA ALA A 10 -10.09 24.01 28.36
C ALA A 10 -9.82 22.59 28.89
N GLY A 11 -9.31 21.66 28.09
CA GLY A 11 -8.99 20.29 28.50
C GLY A 11 -7.61 20.08 29.13
N LEU A 12 -6.74 21.06 29.08
CA LEU A 12 -5.31 20.92 29.40
C LEU A 12 -4.93 21.30 30.84
N LEU A 13 -5.89 21.57 31.71
CA LEU A 13 -5.63 22.16 33.05
C LEU A 13 -6.11 21.35 34.27
N LEU A 14 -6.18 20.02 34.20
CA LEU A 14 -6.53 19.23 35.39
C LEU A 14 -5.60 18.03 35.59
N ALA A 15 -4.84 18.11 36.67
CA ALA A 15 -4.17 17.07 37.44
C ALA A 15 -2.62 17.03 37.35
N ALA A 16 -1.98 17.77 38.22
CA ALA A 16 -0.60 17.53 38.68
C ALA A 16 -0.63 16.60 39.90
N ALA A 17 -0.18 15.36 39.73
CA ALA A 17 0.22 14.48 40.80
C ALA A 17 1.37 13.60 40.31
N SER A 18 2.41 13.46 41.12
CA SER A 18 3.72 12.91 40.77
C SER A 18 3.76 11.40 40.65
N ALA A 19 4.35 10.89 39.61
CA ALA A 19 4.77 9.48 39.41
C ALA A 19 5.67 9.28 38.14
N TYR A 20 6.20 8.11 37.88
CA TYR A 20 7.37 7.74 37.06
C TYR A 20 7.06 7.30 35.60
N ALA A 21 7.88 7.60 34.60
CA ALA A 21 7.59 7.72 33.16
C ALA A 21 7.88 6.55 32.22
N GLN A 22 7.23 6.53 31.02
CA GLN A 22 7.43 5.54 29.97
C GLN A 22 7.04 5.91 28.54
N SER A 23 7.31 5.00 27.57
CA SER A 23 7.32 5.07 26.13
C SER A 23 5.92 5.08 25.44
N SER A 24 5.87 5.36 24.11
CA SER A 24 4.67 5.32 23.27
C SER A 24 4.15 3.88 23.04
N GLY A 25 2.88 3.73 22.66
CA GLY A 25 2.18 2.42 22.62
C GLY A 25 2.68 1.38 21.62
N SER A 26 3.66 1.67 20.75
CA SER A 26 4.27 0.75 19.78
C SER A 26 5.77 0.48 20.05
N ALA A 27 6.32 0.99 21.14
CA ALA A 27 7.72 0.82 21.48
C ALA A 27 7.91 0.68 22.98
N GLY A 28 8.99 0.01 23.40
CA GLY A 28 9.38 -0.21 24.77
C GLY A 28 10.55 0.66 25.22
N THR A 29 10.95 0.46 26.47
CA THR A 29 12.13 1.06 27.07
C THR A 29 12.96 -0.04 27.73
N VAL A 30 14.27 -0.05 27.50
CA VAL A 30 15.22 -0.90 28.22
C VAL A 30 16.11 -0.02 29.07
N ARG A 31 16.18 -0.27 30.37
CA ARG A 31 17.05 0.48 31.26
C ARG A 31 17.74 -0.42 32.28
N GLY A 32 18.91 -0.01 32.73
CA GLY A 32 19.64 -0.82 33.68
C GLY A 32 20.87 -0.14 34.22
N ALA A 33 21.69 -0.93 34.91
CA ALA A 33 22.96 -0.48 35.44
C ALA A 33 24.05 -1.55 35.33
N VAL A 34 25.27 -1.12 35.08
CA VAL A 34 26.45 -1.97 34.94
C VAL A 34 27.32 -1.89 36.20
N PHE A 35 27.67 -3.06 36.75
CA PHE A 35 28.44 -3.22 37.99
C PHE A 35 29.72 -4.04 37.76
N ASP A 36 30.71 -3.83 38.62
CA ASP A 36 31.87 -4.71 38.76
C ASP A 36 31.56 -5.89 39.71
N PRO A 37 32.45 -6.88 39.87
CA PRO A 37 32.23 -8.02 40.76
C PRO A 37 32.15 -7.61 42.25
N SER A 38 32.59 -6.43 42.64
CA SER A 38 32.47 -5.89 44.02
C SER A 38 31.12 -5.22 44.28
N GLY A 39 30.33 -5.01 43.22
CA GLY A 39 29.06 -4.27 43.27
C GLY A 39 29.22 -2.76 43.09
N ALA A 40 30.42 -2.27 42.74
CA ALA A 40 30.61 -0.87 42.35
C ALA A 40 30.12 -0.61 40.93
N VAL A 41 29.55 0.59 40.69
CA VAL A 41 29.03 0.97 39.36
C VAL A 41 30.16 1.23 38.37
N ILE A 42 29.96 0.88 37.09
CA ILE A 42 30.92 1.13 36.03
C ILE A 42 30.39 2.29 35.17
N LYS A 43 31.05 3.46 35.27
CA LYS A 43 30.84 4.63 34.44
C LYS A 43 31.48 4.45 33.06
N GLY A 44 30.85 4.95 32.01
CA GLY A 44 31.41 4.99 30.65
C GLY A 44 31.49 3.61 29.98
N ALA A 45 30.81 2.60 30.50
CA ALA A 45 30.60 1.33 29.82
C ALA A 45 29.69 1.55 28.58
N THR A 46 30.02 0.90 27.48
CA THR A 46 29.14 0.90 26.29
C THR A 46 28.17 -0.25 26.40
N ALA A 47 26.89 0.07 26.51
CA ALA A 47 25.79 -0.88 26.36
C ALA A 47 25.31 -0.86 24.92
N THR A 48 25.14 -2.02 24.28
CA THR A 48 24.64 -2.17 22.91
C THR A 48 23.48 -3.16 22.91
N LEU A 49 22.33 -2.71 22.39
CA LEU A 49 21.14 -3.51 22.16
C LEU A 49 21.03 -3.80 20.67
N GLN A 50 20.91 -5.08 20.29
CA GLN A 50 20.92 -5.48 18.88
C GLN A 50 20.03 -6.69 18.60
N ASN A 51 19.47 -6.72 17.39
CA ASN A 51 18.85 -7.90 16.79
C ASN A 51 19.41 -8.07 15.36
N PRO A 52 20.27 -9.06 15.12
CA PRO A 52 20.88 -9.30 13.81
C PRO A 52 19.92 -9.87 12.76
N VAL A 53 18.72 -10.31 13.13
CA VAL A 53 17.68 -10.81 12.21
C VAL A 53 16.91 -9.64 11.59
N SER A 54 16.50 -8.66 12.41
CA SER A 54 15.80 -7.44 11.95
C SER A 54 16.76 -6.33 11.51
N HIS A 55 18.07 -6.47 11.79
CA HIS A 55 19.13 -5.48 11.59
C HIS A 55 19.07 -4.27 12.54
N PHE A 56 18.40 -4.41 13.67
CA PHE A 56 18.39 -3.38 14.71
C PHE A 56 19.73 -3.31 15.46
N SER A 57 20.22 -2.10 15.73
CA SER A 57 21.38 -1.89 16.59
C SER A 57 21.40 -0.47 17.15
N GLN A 58 21.41 -0.35 18.48
CA GLN A 58 21.54 0.93 19.19
C GLN A 58 22.57 0.80 20.31
N SER A 59 23.36 1.85 20.55
CA SER A 59 24.38 1.87 21.61
C SER A 59 24.26 3.14 22.44
N VAL A 60 24.43 2.98 23.77
CA VAL A 60 24.46 4.08 24.75
C VAL A 60 25.63 3.88 25.71
N THR A 61 26.08 4.94 26.36
CA THR A 61 27.12 4.87 27.42
C THR A 61 26.53 5.07 28.81
N THR A 62 27.01 4.31 29.79
CA THR A 62 26.59 4.45 31.20
C THR A 62 27.00 5.80 31.78
N ASP A 63 26.12 6.38 32.58
CA ASP A 63 26.32 7.64 33.30
C ASP A 63 27.23 7.47 34.52
N ASP A 64 27.37 8.55 35.32
CA ASP A 64 28.21 8.57 36.56
C ASP A 64 27.70 7.60 37.62
N GLN A 65 26.47 7.11 37.52
CA GLN A 65 25.86 6.11 38.40
C GLN A 65 25.85 4.69 37.77
N GLY A 66 26.60 4.52 36.67
CA GLY A 66 26.64 3.27 35.93
C GLY A 66 25.33 2.90 35.20
N LYS A 67 24.38 3.83 35.12
CA LYS A 67 23.05 3.62 34.51
C LYS A 67 23.06 3.84 32.99
N PHE A 68 22.26 3.05 32.27
CA PHE A 68 21.98 3.24 30.86
C PHE A 68 20.47 3.16 30.60
N GLN A 69 20.02 3.74 29.49
CA GLN A 69 18.64 3.68 29.05
C GLN A 69 18.57 3.75 27.52
N PHE A 70 17.77 2.85 26.94
CA PHE A 70 17.34 2.86 25.55
C PHE A 70 15.85 3.20 25.54
N ASP A 71 15.49 4.24 24.82
CA ASP A 71 14.11 4.67 24.61
C ASP A 71 13.67 4.35 23.19
N ASN A 72 12.35 4.24 22.96
CA ASN A 72 11.75 4.04 21.64
C ASN A 72 12.23 2.75 20.96
N ILE A 73 12.29 1.66 21.74
CA ILE A 73 12.75 0.35 21.24
C ILE A 73 11.57 -0.40 20.62
N PRO A 74 11.63 -0.77 19.34
CA PRO A 74 10.60 -1.61 18.71
C PRO A 74 10.36 -2.91 19.47
N TYR A 75 9.16 -3.46 19.41
CA TYR A 75 8.87 -4.73 20.08
C TYR A 75 9.57 -5.88 19.36
N ASN A 76 10.49 -6.54 20.04
CA ASN A 76 11.26 -7.67 19.51
C ASN A 76 12.08 -8.34 20.60
N ASN A 77 12.80 -9.43 20.27
CA ASN A 77 13.85 -10.03 21.07
C ASN A 77 15.19 -9.36 20.78
N TYR A 78 16.00 -9.15 21.81
CA TYR A 78 17.28 -8.43 21.68
C TYR A 78 18.40 -9.09 22.46
N HIS A 79 19.62 -9.01 21.94
CA HIS A 79 20.85 -9.20 22.69
C HIS A 79 21.31 -7.86 23.25
N LEU A 80 21.44 -7.77 24.56
CA LEU A 80 22.07 -6.65 25.25
C LEU A 80 23.50 -7.03 25.61
N THR A 81 24.47 -6.25 25.18
CA THR A 81 25.87 -6.40 25.56
C THR A 81 26.36 -5.17 26.28
N ALA A 82 27.24 -5.37 27.31
CA ALA A 82 27.92 -4.26 27.97
C ALA A 82 29.44 -4.50 27.96
N ALA A 83 30.20 -3.50 27.50
CA ALA A 83 31.64 -3.55 27.39
C ALA A 83 32.29 -2.36 28.12
N ALA A 84 33.32 -2.64 28.90
CA ALA A 84 34.14 -1.59 29.60
C ALA A 84 35.60 -2.01 29.61
N ALA A 85 36.51 -1.01 29.61
CA ALA A 85 37.93 -1.27 29.62
C ALA A 85 38.34 -2.00 30.92
N GLY A 86 39.10 -3.11 30.82
CA GLY A 86 39.50 -3.93 31.93
C GLY A 86 38.50 -5.02 32.38
N PHE A 87 37.36 -5.11 31.69
CA PHE A 87 36.34 -6.10 31.97
C PHE A 87 36.08 -7.00 30.77
N GLN A 88 35.59 -8.22 31.00
CA GLN A 88 34.99 -9.04 29.94
C GLN A 88 33.63 -8.47 29.59
N THR A 89 33.29 -8.53 28.30
CA THR A 89 31.96 -8.14 27.88
C THR A 89 30.90 -9.06 28.49
N GLY A 90 29.88 -8.47 29.10
CA GLY A 90 28.68 -9.16 29.55
C GLY A 90 27.63 -9.15 28.48
N ASP A 91 26.79 -10.19 28.44
CA ASP A 91 25.67 -10.35 27.52
C ASP A 91 24.41 -10.82 28.25
N GLU A 92 23.26 -10.42 27.80
CA GLU A 92 21.94 -10.81 28.32
C GLU A 92 20.89 -10.71 27.19
N ASP A 93 20.02 -11.72 27.09
CA ASP A 93 18.92 -11.71 26.12
C ASP A 93 17.67 -11.12 26.76
N LEU A 94 16.99 -10.25 26.00
CA LEU A 94 15.84 -9.48 26.44
C LEU A 94 14.68 -9.66 25.47
N ASP A 95 13.48 -9.71 26.03
CA ASP A 95 12.24 -9.65 25.29
C ASP A 95 11.52 -8.31 25.59
N VAL A 96 11.31 -7.50 24.55
CA VAL A 96 10.62 -6.21 24.64
C VAL A 96 9.33 -6.31 23.87
N ARG A 97 8.21 -6.49 24.58
CA ARG A 97 6.87 -6.74 23.96
C ARG A 97 5.80 -5.74 24.42
N THR A 98 6.13 -4.92 25.40
CA THR A 98 5.17 -4.03 26.00
C THR A 98 5.79 -2.65 26.26
N PRO A 99 4.97 -1.61 26.47
CA PRO A 99 5.48 -0.30 26.86
C PRO A 99 6.06 -0.28 28.28
N LEU A 100 5.96 -1.34 29.07
CA LEU A 100 6.61 -1.45 30.39
C LEU A 100 8.13 -1.50 30.26
N PRO A 101 8.93 -0.81 31.12
CA PRO A 101 10.38 -0.90 31.05
C PRO A 101 10.88 -2.29 31.39
N VAL A 102 11.80 -2.77 30.58
CA VAL A 102 12.65 -3.90 30.92
C VAL A 102 13.81 -3.40 31.79
N GLU A 103 13.90 -3.91 33.03
CA GLU A 103 14.94 -3.55 34.00
C GLU A 103 16.07 -4.57 33.97
N VAL A 104 17.30 -4.12 33.74
CA VAL A 104 18.49 -4.99 33.60
C VAL A 104 19.57 -4.63 34.61
N LYS A 105 20.17 -5.63 35.21
CA LYS A 105 21.33 -5.49 36.10
C LYS A 105 22.47 -6.35 35.59
N MET A 106 23.48 -5.73 34.94
CA MET A 106 24.63 -6.43 34.41
C MET A 106 25.84 -6.34 35.35
N THR A 107 26.46 -7.48 35.66
CA THR A 107 27.71 -7.50 36.42
C THR A 107 28.83 -8.05 35.54
N LEU A 108 29.81 -7.20 35.22
CA LEU A 108 30.92 -7.57 34.35
C LEU A 108 32.01 -8.29 35.13
N LYS A 109 32.65 -9.30 34.56
CA LYS A 109 33.80 -10.00 35.12
C LYS A 109 35.10 -9.27 34.80
N ILE A 110 36.04 -9.21 35.74
CA ILE A 110 37.37 -8.64 35.50
C ILE A 110 38.11 -9.53 34.49
N GLY A 111 38.70 -8.97 33.46
CA GLY A 111 39.46 -9.68 32.44
C GLY A 111 40.31 -8.76 31.60
N ALA A 112 41.56 -9.11 31.40
CA ALA A 112 42.44 -8.51 30.43
C ALA A 112 42.14 -9.15 29.07
N GLY A 113 41.29 -8.54 28.27
CA GLY A 113 41.07 -9.03 26.91
C GLY A 113 40.09 -8.19 26.15
N THR A 114 40.47 -7.74 24.97
CA THR A 114 39.54 -7.41 23.88
C THR A 114 38.83 -8.68 23.45
N ALA A 115 37.94 -9.23 24.28
CA ALA A 115 37.05 -10.26 23.83
C ALA A 115 36.06 -9.58 22.84
N SER A 116 36.22 -9.85 21.55
CA SER A 116 35.16 -9.59 20.62
C SER A 116 33.98 -10.44 21.04
N VAL A 117 32.89 -9.83 21.48
CA VAL A 117 31.63 -10.57 21.66
C VAL A 117 31.24 -11.07 20.29
N THR A 118 31.40 -12.33 20.09
CA THR A 118 30.69 -13.02 19.02
C THR A 118 29.30 -13.29 19.61
N VAL A 119 28.27 -12.66 19.09
CA VAL A 119 26.88 -13.06 19.33
C VAL A 119 26.80 -14.56 19.05
N THR A 120 26.57 -15.37 20.08
CA THR A 120 26.95 -16.77 20.02
C THR A 120 25.89 -17.65 19.39
N ASP A 121 24.62 -17.23 19.41
CA ASP A 121 23.56 -18.05 18.81
C ASP A 121 22.36 -17.19 18.37
N SER A 122 21.83 -17.42 17.18
CA SER A 122 20.54 -16.85 16.75
C SER A 122 19.35 -17.68 17.26
N ALA A 123 19.62 -18.78 17.95
CA ALA A 123 18.61 -19.60 18.60
C ALA A 123 17.81 -18.82 19.66
N ASP A 124 18.45 -17.85 20.30
CA ASP A 124 17.85 -17.01 21.34
C ASP A 124 16.99 -15.87 20.76
N LEU A 125 17.05 -15.64 19.44
CA LEU A 125 16.25 -14.67 18.72
C LEU A 125 14.99 -15.26 18.08
N ILE A 126 14.73 -16.57 18.28
CA ILE A 126 13.49 -17.19 17.83
C ILE A 126 12.35 -16.72 18.72
N GLU A 127 11.33 -16.19 18.08
CA GLU A 127 10.18 -15.65 18.77
C GLU A 127 9.16 -16.71 19.12
N THR A 128 8.73 -16.74 20.37
CA THR A 128 7.69 -17.66 20.87
C THR A 128 6.29 -17.06 20.79
N VAL A 129 6.06 -16.14 19.85
CA VAL A 129 4.72 -15.56 19.58
C VAL A 129 3.93 -16.43 18.60
N ALA A 130 2.61 -16.40 18.73
CA ALA A 130 1.73 -17.27 17.95
C ALA A 130 1.39 -16.74 16.56
N ASN A 131 1.52 -15.44 16.34
CA ASN A 131 1.30 -14.79 15.04
C ASN A 131 2.59 -14.73 14.24
N THR A 132 2.48 -14.88 12.92
CA THR A 132 3.61 -14.70 11.99
C THR A 132 3.70 -13.24 11.60
N HIS A 133 4.89 -12.69 11.68
CA HIS A 133 5.19 -11.32 11.26
C HIS A 133 6.61 -11.19 10.71
N THR A 134 6.88 -10.06 10.10
CA THR A 134 8.19 -9.70 9.58
C THR A 134 8.60 -8.34 10.15
N ASP A 135 9.73 -8.31 10.85
CA ASP A 135 10.33 -7.07 11.33
C ASP A 135 11.28 -6.49 10.31
N ILE A 136 11.15 -5.19 10.09
CA ILE A 136 11.93 -4.43 9.11
C ILE A 136 12.45 -3.17 9.80
N ASP A 137 13.70 -3.22 10.22
CA ASP A 137 14.36 -2.11 10.89
C ASP A 137 15.16 -1.23 9.93
N ARG A 138 15.48 -0.02 10.37
CA ARG A 138 16.18 0.98 9.56
C ARG A 138 17.51 0.46 9.01
N GLY A 139 18.23 -0.37 9.77
CA GLY A 139 19.47 -0.99 9.33
C GLY A 139 19.34 -1.84 8.07
N LEU A 140 18.15 -2.37 7.79
CA LEU A 140 17.85 -3.09 6.57
C LEU A 140 17.41 -2.13 5.45
N PHE A 141 16.36 -1.32 5.67
CA PHE A 141 15.75 -0.57 4.58
C PHE A 141 16.63 0.58 4.07
N ASP A 142 17.51 1.14 4.87
CA ASP A 142 18.48 2.13 4.40
C ASP A 142 19.46 1.57 3.35
N ARG A 143 19.51 0.24 3.17
CA ARG A 143 20.41 -0.46 2.24
C ARG A 143 19.69 -1.30 1.18
N LEU A 144 18.38 -1.19 1.05
CA LEU A 144 17.63 -1.85 -0.01
C LEU A 144 17.55 -0.96 -1.25
N PRO A 145 17.78 -1.50 -2.46
CA PRO A 145 17.53 -0.77 -3.70
C PRO A 145 16.02 -0.71 -3.95
N LEU A 146 15.38 0.39 -3.56
CA LEU A 146 13.95 0.60 -3.76
C LEU A 146 13.68 1.12 -5.17
N GLU A 147 12.62 0.61 -5.80
CA GLU A 147 12.29 0.89 -7.19
C GLU A 147 11.80 2.32 -7.40
N SER A 148 10.94 2.80 -6.51
CA SER A 148 10.40 4.15 -6.55
C SER A 148 10.49 4.80 -5.18
N GLN A 149 10.93 6.03 -5.14
CA GLN A 149 10.96 6.79 -3.89
C GLN A 149 9.57 7.29 -3.47
N SER A 150 8.68 7.55 -4.44
CA SER A 150 7.31 7.96 -4.16
C SER A 150 6.42 6.82 -3.64
N SER A 151 6.81 5.56 -3.84
CA SER A 151 6.16 4.38 -3.26
C SER A 151 7.14 3.54 -2.43
N SER A 152 8.07 4.19 -1.76
CA SER A 152 9.15 3.52 -1.02
C SER A 152 8.65 2.62 0.10
N LEU A 153 7.59 3.00 0.80
CA LEU A 153 6.97 2.15 1.83
C LEU A 153 6.43 0.85 1.20
N SER A 154 5.65 0.94 0.13
CA SER A 154 5.10 -0.22 -0.57
C SER A 154 6.20 -1.11 -1.15
N SER A 155 7.21 -0.51 -1.78
CA SER A 155 8.37 -1.24 -2.30
C SER A 155 9.11 -1.99 -1.19
N LEU A 156 9.29 -1.35 -0.02
CA LEU A 156 9.95 -1.97 1.12
C LEU A 156 9.18 -3.19 1.64
N VAL A 157 7.87 -3.05 1.85
CA VAL A 157 7.00 -4.14 2.33
C VAL A 157 6.99 -5.29 1.32
N THR A 158 6.81 -4.99 0.03
CA THR A 158 6.77 -6.01 -1.03
C THR A 158 8.09 -6.77 -1.19
N LEU A 159 9.24 -6.08 -1.07
CA LEU A 159 10.55 -6.71 -1.20
C LEU A 159 10.91 -7.59 -0.01
N SER A 160 10.52 -7.19 1.21
CA SER A 160 11.02 -7.81 2.44
C SER A 160 10.05 -8.77 3.12
N THR A 161 8.77 -8.77 2.73
CA THR A 161 7.72 -9.58 3.37
C THR A 161 7.18 -10.62 2.39
N PRO A 162 7.13 -11.92 2.76
CA PRO A 162 6.57 -12.94 1.88
C PRO A 162 5.06 -12.79 1.73
N GLY A 163 4.51 -13.18 0.57
CA GLY A 163 3.07 -13.17 0.31
C GLY A 163 2.48 -11.80 -0.01
N ILE A 164 3.30 -10.79 -0.25
CA ILE A 164 2.84 -9.48 -0.70
C ILE A 164 3.06 -9.35 -2.20
N SER A 165 1.99 -9.13 -2.95
CA SER A 165 2.03 -8.65 -4.33
C SER A 165 1.70 -7.17 -4.36
N ALA A 166 2.23 -6.44 -5.33
CA ALA A 166 1.94 -5.03 -5.50
C ALA A 166 1.41 -4.78 -6.90
N ASP A 167 0.46 -3.86 -7.01
CA ASP A 167 0.23 -3.21 -8.28
C ASP A 167 1.32 -2.15 -8.53
N SER A 168 1.30 -1.61 -9.72
CA SER A 168 2.34 -0.72 -10.19
C SER A 168 2.41 0.63 -9.46
N ASN A 169 1.36 1.08 -8.81
CA ASN A 169 1.28 2.43 -8.25
C ASN A 169 1.31 2.45 -6.71
N GLY A 170 1.89 1.40 -6.12
CA GLY A 170 2.17 1.32 -4.70
C GLY A 170 1.01 0.79 -3.86
N LEU A 171 -0.09 0.37 -4.46
CA LEU A 171 -1.10 -0.41 -3.77
C LEU A 171 -0.61 -1.85 -3.67
N PHE A 172 -0.47 -2.38 -2.47
CA PHE A 172 -0.04 -3.75 -2.27
C PHE A 172 -1.12 -4.59 -1.61
N HIS A 173 -1.11 -5.88 -1.96
CA HIS A 173 -2.11 -6.86 -1.62
C HIS A 173 -1.49 -7.98 -0.80
N GLY A 174 -2.01 -8.17 0.42
CA GLY A 174 -1.53 -9.20 1.33
C GLY A 174 -2.12 -10.55 1.02
N LEU A 175 -1.28 -11.51 0.62
CA LEU A 175 -1.67 -12.91 0.45
C LEU A 175 -2.85 -13.09 -0.53
N GLY A 176 -2.84 -12.34 -1.64
CA GLY A 176 -3.86 -12.42 -2.69
C GLY A 176 -5.22 -11.80 -2.33
N ASP A 177 -5.29 -11.02 -1.27
CA ASP A 177 -6.50 -10.36 -0.79
C ASP A 177 -6.62 -8.95 -1.35
N HIS A 178 -7.80 -8.53 -1.79
CA HIS A 178 -8.10 -7.17 -2.24
C HIS A 178 -8.67 -6.28 -1.13
N ALA A 179 -8.82 -6.79 0.09
CA ALA A 179 -9.16 -5.95 1.23
C ALA A 179 -8.02 -4.97 1.57
N GLU A 180 -8.35 -3.89 2.22
CA GLU A 180 -7.41 -2.84 2.57
C GLU A 180 -6.43 -3.27 3.66
N ASN A 181 -5.21 -2.76 3.60
CA ASN A 181 -4.18 -2.99 4.60
C ASN A 181 -4.33 -2.00 5.77
N SER A 182 -4.11 -2.46 6.99
CA SER A 182 -4.14 -1.62 8.17
C SER A 182 -2.75 -1.06 8.48
N PHE A 183 -2.69 0.23 8.78
CA PHE A 183 -1.50 0.86 9.32
C PHE A 183 -1.77 1.35 10.74
N SER A 184 -0.82 1.10 11.63
CA SER A 184 -0.82 1.63 12.99
C SER A 184 0.48 2.40 13.23
N VAL A 185 0.43 3.72 13.19
CA VAL A 185 1.60 4.59 13.37
C VAL A 185 1.66 5.09 14.81
N ASP A 186 2.62 4.58 15.60
CA ASP A 186 2.69 4.82 17.05
C ASP A 186 1.34 4.54 17.76
N GLY A 187 0.60 3.57 17.22
CA GLY A 187 -0.73 3.16 17.68
C GLY A 187 -1.90 3.99 17.13
N GLN A 188 -1.68 5.02 16.32
CA GLN A 188 -2.76 5.66 15.56
C GLN A 188 -3.16 4.77 14.39
N PRO A 189 -4.44 4.38 14.25
CA PRO A 189 -4.90 3.72 13.03
C PRO A 189 -4.91 4.71 11.86
N ILE A 190 -4.55 4.24 10.67
CA ILE A 190 -4.64 4.97 9.40
C ILE A 190 -5.68 4.25 8.54
N THR A 191 -6.71 4.96 8.12
CA THR A 191 -7.90 4.42 7.45
C THR A 191 -7.97 4.77 5.96
N ASP A 192 -7.00 5.52 5.43
CA ASP A 192 -6.84 5.82 4.01
C ASP A 192 -5.87 4.85 3.35
N GLN A 193 -6.11 4.53 2.09
CA GLN A 193 -5.22 3.66 1.32
C GLN A 193 -3.85 4.32 1.14
N GLN A 194 -2.80 3.66 1.60
CA GLN A 194 -1.42 4.13 1.49
C GLN A 194 -0.85 3.85 0.08
N SER A 195 -1.49 4.42 -0.93
CA SER A 195 -1.09 4.33 -2.34
C SER A 195 -0.99 5.72 -2.94
N LYS A 196 0.09 6.00 -3.66
CA LYS A 196 0.35 7.31 -4.30
C LYS A 196 -0.72 7.78 -5.30
N VAL A 197 -1.70 6.96 -5.59
CA VAL A 197 -2.84 7.29 -6.45
C VAL A 197 -4.13 7.57 -5.68
N PHE A 198 -4.18 7.20 -4.40
CA PHE A 198 -5.34 7.45 -3.54
C PHE A 198 -5.02 8.40 -2.40
N SER A 199 -3.82 8.28 -1.81
CA SER A 199 -3.36 9.04 -0.67
C SER A 199 -1.81 9.10 -0.68
N ASN A 200 -1.22 9.95 0.13
CA ASN A 200 0.23 9.96 0.30
C ASN A 200 0.66 8.87 1.27
N GLN A 201 1.74 8.16 0.93
CA GLN A 201 2.33 7.16 1.82
C GLN A 201 3.00 7.79 3.04
N ILE A 202 3.16 7.00 4.10
CA ILE A 202 3.94 7.40 5.27
C ILE A 202 5.40 7.58 4.85
N PRO A 203 6.02 8.74 5.10
CA PRO A 203 7.40 9.01 4.68
C PRO A 203 8.39 8.10 5.40
N LEU A 204 9.22 7.35 4.68
CA LEU A 204 10.24 6.45 5.27
C LEU A 204 11.26 7.18 6.14
N ASP A 205 11.52 8.46 5.89
CA ASP A 205 12.41 9.27 6.72
C ASP A 205 11.93 9.40 8.17
N SER A 206 10.62 9.29 8.40
CA SER A 206 10.02 9.32 9.74
C SER A 206 10.03 7.96 10.45
N VAL A 207 10.29 6.86 9.74
CA VAL A 207 10.16 5.49 10.25
C VAL A 207 11.44 5.01 10.90
N GLU A 208 11.35 4.44 12.10
CA GLU A 208 12.43 3.71 12.78
C GLU A 208 12.37 2.22 12.48
N SER A 209 11.17 1.64 12.56
CA SER A 209 10.93 0.23 12.27
C SER A 209 9.49 -0.01 11.83
N MET A 210 9.28 -1.15 11.18
CA MET A 210 7.96 -1.68 10.85
C MET A 210 7.88 -3.15 11.25
N GLU A 211 6.74 -3.53 11.81
CA GLU A 211 6.33 -4.92 11.98
C GLU A 211 5.17 -5.19 11.02
N VAL A 212 5.33 -6.13 10.11
CA VAL A 212 4.31 -6.53 9.14
C VAL A 212 3.71 -7.84 9.60
N ILE A 213 2.49 -7.79 10.14
CA ILE A 213 1.76 -8.94 10.67
C ILE A 213 0.96 -9.56 9.54
N GLN A 214 1.33 -10.76 9.15
CA GLN A 214 0.72 -11.54 8.06
C GLN A 214 -0.25 -12.59 8.59
N GLY A 215 0.00 -13.07 9.81
CA GLY A 215 -0.84 -14.03 10.51
C GLY A 215 -2.04 -13.37 11.20
N ALA A 216 -2.81 -14.17 11.94
CA ALA A 216 -3.96 -13.72 12.72
C ALA A 216 -3.57 -12.54 13.64
N PRO A 217 -4.02 -11.32 13.36
CA PRO A 217 -3.56 -10.15 14.11
C PRO A 217 -4.09 -10.17 15.55
N PRO A 218 -3.35 -9.60 16.54
CA PRO A 218 -3.86 -9.38 17.89
C PRO A 218 -5.19 -8.63 17.94
N ALA A 219 -5.96 -8.76 19.02
CA ALA A 219 -7.31 -8.20 19.12
C ALA A 219 -7.35 -6.65 19.14
N GLU A 220 -6.23 -5.99 19.41
CA GLU A 220 -6.12 -4.54 19.30
C GLU A 220 -6.25 -4.01 17.87
N PHE A 221 -5.94 -4.84 16.85
CA PHE A 221 -6.05 -4.46 15.45
C PHE A 221 -7.37 -4.96 14.85
N GLY A 222 -7.98 -4.16 14.00
CA GLY A 222 -9.24 -4.45 13.31
C GLY A 222 -9.47 -3.47 12.18
N ASP A 223 -10.69 -3.35 11.71
CA ASP A 223 -11.11 -2.47 10.61
C ASP A 223 -10.56 -2.96 9.25
N LYS A 224 -9.36 -2.60 8.87
CA LYS A 224 -8.67 -3.08 7.68
C LYS A 224 -7.65 -4.14 8.10
N THR A 225 -7.76 -5.36 7.63
CA THR A 225 -6.97 -6.48 8.16
C THR A 225 -6.40 -7.41 7.09
N SER A 226 -6.30 -6.98 5.84
CA SER A 226 -5.61 -7.79 4.82
C SER A 226 -4.18 -8.11 5.25
N VAL A 227 -3.45 -7.07 5.65
CA VAL A 227 -2.17 -7.13 6.37
C VAL A 227 -2.17 -5.99 7.39
N VAL A 228 -1.59 -6.20 8.56
CA VAL A 228 -1.43 -5.15 9.57
C VAL A 228 0.02 -4.70 9.62
N ILE A 229 0.28 -3.42 9.46
CA ILE A 229 1.60 -2.82 9.45
C ILE A 229 1.71 -1.86 10.65
N VAL A 230 2.52 -2.25 11.63
CA VAL A 230 2.79 -1.44 12.81
C VAL A 230 4.06 -0.64 12.57
N VAL A 231 3.94 0.67 12.58
CA VAL A 231 5.04 1.61 12.34
C VAL A 231 5.44 2.29 13.65
N THR A 232 6.70 2.15 14.01
CA THR A 232 7.33 2.94 15.07
C THR A 232 8.08 4.10 14.43
N THR A 233 7.74 5.34 14.81
CA THR A 233 8.42 6.52 14.26
C THR A 233 9.71 6.83 15.01
N ARG A 234 10.61 7.56 14.38
CA ARG A 234 11.87 8.04 14.98
C ARG A 234 11.61 9.04 16.10
N SER A 235 12.45 9.03 17.11
CA SER A 235 12.35 9.91 18.30
C SER A 235 13.65 10.64 18.56
N GLY A 236 13.54 11.85 19.11
CA GLY A 236 14.69 12.61 19.63
C GLY A 236 14.96 12.39 21.11
N LEU A 237 14.19 11.51 21.78
CA LEU A 237 14.38 11.26 23.20
C LEU A 237 15.73 10.60 23.47
N GLY A 238 16.49 11.13 24.41
CA GLY A 238 17.84 10.64 24.69
C GLY A 238 18.90 11.02 23.66
N ALA A 239 18.53 11.70 22.56
CA ALA A 239 19.46 12.09 21.47
C ALA A 239 20.44 13.17 21.95
N LYS A 240 21.54 12.73 22.54
CA LYS A 240 22.61 13.57 23.07
C LYS A 240 23.97 12.96 22.72
N PRO A 241 24.83 13.63 21.92
CA PRO A 241 24.62 14.92 21.25
C PRO A 241 23.49 14.88 20.21
N ALA A 242 23.03 16.07 19.80
CA ALA A 242 22.13 16.17 18.66
C ALA A 242 22.80 15.56 17.41
N HIS A 243 22.03 14.85 16.60
CA HIS A 243 22.52 14.21 15.38
C HIS A 243 21.44 14.22 14.30
N GLY A 244 21.88 14.14 13.08
CA GLY A 244 20.98 14.19 11.94
C GLY A 244 21.71 13.99 10.62
N SER A 245 20.99 14.14 9.54
CA SER A 245 21.56 14.02 8.20
C SER A 245 20.95 15.02 7.22
N VAL A 246 21.73 15.33 6.20
CA VAL A 246 21.28 15.97 4.96
C VAL A 246 21.68 15.09 3.82
N THR A 247 20.74 14.67 2.99
CA THR A 247 21.03 13.87 1.80
C THR A 247 20.55 14.56 0.54
N ALA A 248 21.23 14.32 -0.56
CA ALA A 248 20.82 14.75 -1.88
C ALA A 248 21.10 13.64 -2.89
N SER A 249 20.17 13.39 -3.78
CA SER A 249 20.32 12.42 -4.86
C SER A 249 19.91 12.98 -6.20
N TYR A 250 20.55 12.43 -7.24
CA TYR A 250 20.22 12.69 -8.63
C TYR A 250 20.25 11.39 -9.43
N GLY A 251 19.29 11.23 -10.32
CA GLY A 251 19.14 9.96 -11.04
C GLY A 251 18.48 10.06 -12.40
N SER A 252 18.23 8.90 -12.97
CA SER A 252 17.48 8.72 -14.21
C SER A 252 16.14 9.41 -14.16
N PHE A 253 15.59 9.78 -15.31
CA PHE A 253 14.33 10.51 -15.46
C PHE A 253 14.30 11.89 -14.80
N GLY A 254 15.49 12.52 -14.63
CA GLY A 254 15.60 13.80 -13.94
C GLY A 254 15.18 13.73 -12.47
N THR A 255 15.25 12.53 -11.86
CA THR A 255 14.86 12.35 -10.46
C THR A 255 15.83 13.06 -9.55
N THR A 256 15.32 13.91 -8.67
CA THR A 256 16.03 14.49 -7.53
C THR A 256 15.27 14.15 -6.26
N ASN A 257 16.02 13.86 -5.20
CA ASN A 257 15.45 13.71 -3.87
C ASN A 257 16.42 14.33 -2.85
N GLU A 258 15.91 15.24 -2.06
CA GLU A 258 16.61 15.88 -0.97
C GLU A 258 15.91 15.53 0.34
N SER A 259 16.69 15.21 1.38
CA SER A 259 16.13 15.00 2.72
C SER A 259 16.99 15.64 3.79
N PHE A 260 16.33 16.02 4.87
CA PHE A 260 16.91 16.50 6.09
C PHE A 260 16.24 15.79 7.27
N ASP A 261 17.03 15.34 8.22
CA ASP A 261 16.55 14.90 9.52
C ASP A 261 17.41 15.42 10.67
N LEU A 262 16.78 15.60 11.83
CA LEU A 262 17.43 16.04 13.06
C LEU A 262 16.74 15.43 14.27
N ALA A 263 17.52 14.72 15.08
CA ALA A 263 17.13 14.23 16.40
C ALA A 263 17.92 15.01 17.46
N TYR A 264 17.23 15.56 18.44
CA TYR A 264 17.87 16.22 19.58
C TYR A 264 17.00 16.14 20.82
N GLY A 265 17.66 16.06 21.98
CA GLY A 265 16.90 16.01 23.22
C GLY A 265 17.70 15.56 24.43
N SER A 266 16.96 15.24 25.45
CA SER A 266 17.42 14.69 26.71
C SER A 266 16.53 13.53 27.13
N ASN A 267 16.80 12.88 28.27
CA ASN A 267 15.89 11.84 28.77
C ASN A 267 14.53 12.37 29.25
N LYS A 268 14.30 13.69 29.23
CA LYS A 268 13.04 14.33 29.63
C LYS A 268 12.24 14.93 28.47
N ALA A 269 12.93 15.36 27.43
CA ALA A 269 12.30 15.96 26.26
C ALA A 269 13.15 15.68 25.04
N GLY A 270 12.52 15.30 23.95
CA GLY A 270 13.14 15.07 22.67
C GLY A 270 12.30 15.60 21.53
N ASN A 271 12.96 15.91 20.45
CA ASN A 271 12.30 16.24 19.20
C ASN A 271 13.03 15.57 18.03
N PHE A 272 12.25 14.98 17.16
CA PHE A 272 12.70 14.48 15.87
C PHE A 272 11.93 15.19 14.77
N ILE A 273 12.64 15.82 13.86
CA ILE A 273 12.05 16.44 12.67
C ILE A 273 12.69 15.88 11.42
N SER A 274 11.88 15.59 10.40
CA SER A 274 12.34 15.26 9.06
C SER A 274 11.57 16.05 8.01
N ALA A 275 12.28 16.38 6.92
CA ALA A 275 11.70 17.02 5.75
C ALA A 275 12.35 16.42 4.50
N SER A 276 11.55 16.05 3.51
CA SER A 276 12.06 15.53 2.24
C SER A 276 11.26 16.04 1.06
N GLY A 277 11.91 16.05 -0.12
CA GLY A 277 11.32 16.45 -1.38
C GLY A 277 11.79 15.55 -2.51
N LEU A 278 10.85 15.09 -3.33
CA LEU A 278 11.06 14.31 -4.53
C LEU A 278 10.56 15.09 -5.75
N ASN A 279 11.33 15.09 -6.83
CA ASN A 279 10.86 15.48 -8.14
C ASN A 279 11.35 14.47 -9.17
N THR A 280 10.49 14.06 -10.10
CA THR A 280 10.83 13.07 -11.12
C THR A 280 9.97 13.26 -12.38
N HIS A 281 10.49 12.78 -13.52
CA HIS A 281 9.70 12.67 -14.76
C HIS A 281 9.12 11.25 -14.94
N ARG A 282 9.20 10.39 -13.91
CA ARG A 282 8.53 9.10 -13.83
C ARG A 282 7.99 8.91 -12.40
N PHE A 283 6.85 9.53 -12.13
CA PHE A 283 6.24 9.48 -10.80
C PHE A 283 5.38 8.23 -10.60
N LEU A 284 4.58 7.91 -11.60
CA LEU A 284 3.79 6.68 -11.69
C LEU A 284 4.45 5.69 -12.68
N ASP A 285 3.90 4.50 -12.78
CA ASP A 285 4.29 3.58 -13.83
C ASP A 285 3.52 3.90 -15.12
N GLY A 286 4.24 4.07 -16.19
CA GLY A 286 3.66 4.44 -17.47
C GLY A 286 3.01 3.24 -18.18
N PRO A 287 1.99 3.48 -19.05
CA PRO A 287 1.39 2.48 -19.91
C PRO A 287 2.32 2.01 -21.03
N GLU A 288 3.48 2.62 -21.15
CA GLU A 288 4.57 2.24 -22.03
C GLU A 288 5.89 2.21 -21.27
N PHE A 289 6.86 1.44 -21.78
CA PHE A 289 8.18 1.33 -21.16
C PHE A 289 8.94 2.67 -21.18
N GLY A 290 8.71 3.52 -22.19
CA GLY A 290 9.20 4.89 -22.23
C GLY A 290 8.47 5.80 -21.25
N VAL A 291 9.10 6.93 -20.90
CA VAL A 291 8.47 7.95 -20.04
C VAL A 291 7.72 8.96 -20.89
N LEU A 292 6.43 9.14 -20.61
CA LEU A 292 5.58 10.09 -21.30
C LEU A 292 4.51 10.63 -20.34
N HIS A 293 4.40 11.96 -20.20
CA HIS A 293 3.42 12.58 -19.29
C HIS A 293 3.36 11.96 -17.89
N ASP A 294 4.50 11.89 -17.21
CA ASP A 294 4.62 11.18 -15.94
C ASP A 294 5.42 11.98 -14.92
N ARG A 295 5.34 13.30 -15.01
CA ARG A 295 6.01 14.18 -14.06
C ARG A 295 5.27 14.18 -12.72
N GLY A 296 6.06 14.26 -11.65
CA GLY A 296 5.48 14.45 -10.33
C GLY A 296 6.51 14.93 -9.32
N ASN A 297 5.98 15.47 -8.25
CA ASN A 297 6.75 15.88 -7.08
C ASN A 297 6.02 15.48 -5.80
N GLU A 298 6.80 15.34 -4.74
CA GLU A 298 6.30 15.05 -3.41
C GLU A 298 7.09 15.84 -2.38
N GLU A 299 6.42 16.34 -1.35
CA GLU A 299 6.99 17.09 -0.24
C GLU A 299 6.47 16.49 1.07
N ASN A 300 7.38 16.15 1.97
CA ASN A 300 7.07 15.55 3.25
C ASN A 300 7.66 16.38 4.37
N LEU A 301 6.87 16.56 5.43
CA LEU A 301 7.31 17.12 6.70
C LEU A 301 6.75 16.28 7.84
N PHE A 302 7.61 15.83 8.72
CA PHE A 302 7.23 15.09 9.92
C PHE A 302 7.94 15.68 11.12
N ASP A 303 7.22 15.84 12.25
CA ASP A 303 7.75 16.30 13.52
C ASP A 303 7.17 15.48 14.66
N ARG A 304 8.05 14.87 15.46
CA ARG A 304 7.69 14.15 16.68
C ARG A 304 8.29 14.85 17.89
N ILE A 305 7.42 15.23 18.82
CA ILE A 305 7.78 15.84 20.09
C ILE A 305 7.48 14.85 21.20
N ASP A 306 8.51 14.48 21.96
CA ASP A 306 8.39 13.62 23.12
C ASP A 306 8.67 14.44 24.38
N PHE A 307 7.83 14.33 25.41
CA PHE A 307 7.99 15.02 26.67
C PHE A 307 7.63 14.12 27.86
N LYS A 308 8.55 14.00 28.80
CA LYS A 308 8.40 13.24 30.05
C LYS A 308 8.28 14.21 31.22
N PRO A 309 7.09 14.74 31.52
CA PRO A 309 6.90 15.69 32.64
C PRO A 309 7.22 15.08 34.00
N THR A 310 6.94 13.82 34.16
CA THR A 310 7.30 13.03 35.32
C THR A 310 8.01 11.75 34.91
N ALA A 311 8.48 10.94 35.83
CA ALA A 311 9.03 9.67 35.51
C ALA A 311 7.96 8.59 35.19
N ALA A 312 6.64 8.84 35.32
CA ALA A 312 5.55 7.95 34.94
C ALA A 312 4.73 8.43 33.73
N ASP A 313 4.92 9.67 33.31
CA ASP A 313 4.13 10.23 32.23
C ASP A 313 5.01 10.51 31.03
N THR A 314 4.57 10.04 29.86
CA THR A 314 5.12 10.42 28.56
C THR A 314 4.01 11.02 27.72
N LEU A 315 4.28 12.16 27.14
CA LEU A 315 3.46 12.81 26.13
C LEU A 315 4.22 12.75 24.81
N ASN A 316 3.57 12.25 23.77
CA ASN A 316 4.07 12.24 22.42
C ASN A 316 3.13 13.05 21.55
N LEU A 317 3.65 13.79 20.60
CA LEU A 317 2.88 14.49 19.59
C LEU A 317 3.52 14.24 18.24
N ASN A 318 2.81 13.55 17.37
CA ASN A 318 3.19 13.39 15.97
C ASN A 318 2.44 14.40 15.11
N LEU A 319 3.17 15.15 14.31
CA LEU A 319 2.68 16.08 13.30
C LEU A 319 3.19 15.65 11.95
N GLY A 320 2.30 15.52 10.96
CA GLY A 320 2.64 15.14 9.61
C GLY A 320 1.98 16.04 8.59
N PHE A 321 2.72 16.40 7.56
CA PHE A 321 2.21 17.05 6.36
C PHE A 321 2.90 16.45 5.16
N THR A 322 2.10 15.99 4.19
CA THR A 322 2.61 15.45 2.93
C THR A 322 1.78 16.02 1.79
N ARG A 323 2.45 16.43 0.73
CA ARG A 323 1.83 16.89 -0.50
C ARG A 323 2.49 16.22 -1.68
N SER A 324 1.69 15.68 -2.60
CA SER A 324 2.15 15.26 -3.92
C SER A 324 1.36 15.95 -5.02
N TRP A 325 2.00 16.12 -6.15
CA TRP A 325 1.42 16.54 -7.43
C TRP A 325 2.01 15.68 -8.52
N PHE A 326 1.17 15.13 -9.40
CA PHE A 326 1.65 14.30 -10.49
C PHE A 326 0.71 14.31 -11.69
N GLN A 327 1.27 14.06 -12.88
CA GLN A 327 0.53 13.83 -14.11
C GLN A 327 0.04 12.37 -14.16
N THR A 328 -1.08 12.13 -14.81
CA THR A 328 -1.52 10.80 -15.19
C THR A 328 -0.72 10.36 -16.42
N PRO A 329 0.03 9.25 -16.38
CA PRO A 329 0.78 8.78 -17.54
C PRO A 329 -0.15 8.46 -18.70
N ASN A 330 0.24 8.85 -19.90
CA ASN A 330 -0.50 8.57 -21.11
C ASN A 330 0.35 7.76 -22.10
N SER A 331 -0.33 6.95 -22.91
CA SER A 331 0.30 6.24 -24.01
C SER A 331 0.90 7.23 -25.02
N TYR A 332 2.07 6.89 -25.57
CA TYR A 332 2.72 7.67 -26.62
C TYR A 332 1.78 7.94 -27.81
N ASP A 333 1.05 6.93 -28.22
CA ASP A 333 0.18 7.01 -29.37
C ASP A 333 -1.04 7.89 -29.14
N ALA A 334 -1.52 7.97 -27.93
CA ALA A 334 -2.62 8.85 -27.55
C ALA A 334 -2.29 10.34 -27.66
N GLN A 335 -1.01 10.69 -27.73
CA GLN A 335 -0.56 12.09 -27.86
C GLN A 335 -0.29 12.53 -29.29
N THR A 336 -0.32 11.60 -30.24
CA THR A 336 -0.13 11.92 -31.65
C THR A 336 -1.48 12.04 -32.34
N ALA A 337 -1.64 12.98 -33.28
CA ALA A 337 -2.85 13.09 -34.10
C ALA A 337 -3.14 11.79 -34.88
N SER A 338 -2.13 10.94 -35.08
CA SER A 338 -2.25 9.62 -35.70
C SER A 338 -2.95 8.60 -34.79
N ALA A 339 -2.94 8.77 -33.48
CA ALA A 339 -3.69 7.90 -32.57
C ALA A 339 -5.20 7.94 -32.84
N TRP A 340 -5.69 9.07 -33.29
CA TRP A 340 -7.09 9.25 -33.66
C TRP A 340 -7.41 8.77 -35.08
N SER A 341 -6.44 8.48 -35.92
CA SER A 341 -6.63 8.10 -37.33
C SER A 341 -7.34 6.75 -37.49
N GLY A 342 -7.33 5.90 -36.49
CA GLY A 342 -8.07 4.64 -36.44
C GLY A 342 -9.53 4.81 -36.00
N TYR A 343 -9.88 5.95 -35.45
CA TYR A 343 -11.24 6.28 -35.07
C TYR A 343 -11.96 6.94 -36.23
N ASN A 344 -13.21 6.58 -36.45
CA ASN A 344 -14.04 7.26 -37.40
C ASN A 344 -14.55 8.60 -36.81
N CYS A 345 -13.62 9.55 -36.66
CA CYS A 345 -13.91 10.86 -36.08
C CYS A 345 -15.03 11.59 -36.83
N ASP A 346 -15.20 11.32 -38.14
CA ASP A 346 -16.28 11.91 -38.93
C ASP A 346 -17.64 11.32 -38.52
N ALA A 347 -17.70 10.01 -38.23
CA ALA A 347 -18.88 9.38 -37.70
C ALA A 347 -19.24 9.83 -36.28
N LEU A 348 -18.25 10.21 -35.49
CA LEU A 348 -18.44 10.77 -34.16
C LEU A 348 -18.74 12.28 -34.19
N GLY A 349 -18.65 12.92 -35.35
CA GLY A 349 -18.79 14.37 -35.47
C GLY A 349 -17.59 15.19 -35.03
N TYR A 350 -16.44 14.56 -34.86
CA TYR A 350 -15.20 15.16 -34.36
C TYR A 350 -14.07 15.20 -35.40
N SER A 351 -14.38 15.49 -36.66
CA SER A 351 -13.36 15.54 -37.72
C SER A 351 -12.16 16.42 -37.38
N ALA A 352 -12.37 17.45 -36.53
CA ALA A 352 -11.30 18.32 -36.05
C ALA A 352 -10.35 17.62 -35.12
N LEU A 353 -10.80 16.64 -34.33
CA LEU A 353 -9.95 15.81 -33.44
C LEU A 353 -9.00 14.92 -34.24
N CYS A 354 -9.48 14.32 -35.34
CA CYS A 354 -8.64 13.56 -36.26
C CYS A 354 -7.52 14.39 -36.89
N ASN A 355 -7.69 15.69 -36.94
CA ASN A 355 -6.69 16.64 -37.42
C ASN A 355 -5.85 17.26 -36.29
N GLY A 356 -5.96 16.74 -35.06
CA GLY A 356 -5.26 17.26 -33.90
C GLY A 356 -5.81 18.56 -33.33
N LEU A 357 -7.03 18.93 -33.73
CA LEU A 357 -7.72 20.12 -33.25
C LEU A 357 -9.02 19.72 -32.52
N GLY A 358 -9.23 20.25 -31.32
CA GLY A 358 -10.51 20.18 -30.66
C GLY A 358 -11.59 21.00 -31.35
N PRO A 359 -12.88 20.84 -30.99
CA PRO A 359 -13.98 21.66 -31.57
C PRO A 359 -13.82 23.14 -31.30
N ASP A 360 -13.02 23.53 -30.34
CA ASP A 360 -12.66 24.93 -30.04
C ASP A 360 -11.47 25.46 -30.86
N GLY A 361 -10.95 24.63 -31.80
CA GLY A 361 -9.78 24.96 -32.62
C GLY A 361 -8.42 24.83 -31.93
N ARG A 362 -8.36 24.32 -30.69
CA ARG A 362 -7.11 24.10 -29.97
C ARG A 362 -6.54 22.71 -30.29
N VAL A 363 -5.22 22.58 -30.09
CA VAL A 363 -4.53 21.28 -30.28
C VAL A 363 -5.05 20.25 -29.27
N ALA A 364 -5.66 19.19 -29.77
CA ALA A 364 -6.26 18.15 -28.94
C ALA A 364 -5.25 17.15 -28.36
N GLY A 365 -4.04 17.07 -28.91
CA GLY A 365 -3.06 16.06 -28.56
C GLY A 365 -2.27 16.27 -27.25
N ALA A 366 -2.52 17.34 -26.50
CA ALA A 366 -1.81 17.61 -25.24
C ALA A 366 -2.65 17.18 -24.03
N THR A 367 -2.67 15.90 -23.72
CA THR A 367 -3.24 15.44 -22.46
C THR A 367 -2.38 15.96 -21.28
N ASP A 368 -3.04 16.54 -20.30
CA ASP A 368 -2.42 17.14 -19.12
C ASP A 368 -3.27 16.86 -17.87
N GLN A 369 -3.81 15.65 -17.81
CA GLN A 369 -4.50 15.16 -16.64
C GLN A 369 -3.52 15.05 -15.47
N ARG A 370 -3.93 15.51 -14.31
CA ARG A 370 -3.06 15.59 -13.16
C ARG A 370 -3.81 15.43 -11.85
N SER A 371 -3.10 14.95 -10.86
CA SER A 371 -3.59 14.80 -9.49
C SER A 371 -2.79 15.64 -8.52
N GLN A 372 -3.43 16.05 -7.45
CA GLN A 372 -2.79 16.59 -6.27
C GLN A 372 -3.38 15.94 -5.04
N ILE A 373 -2.51 15.47 -4.15
CA ILE A 373 -2.90 14.88 -2.87
C ILE A 373 -2.25 15.69 -1.76
N GLY A 374 -3.04 16.04 -0.74
CA GLY A 374 -2.55 16.71 0.46
C GLY A 374 -3.00 15.94 1.69
N THR A 375 -2.05 15.55 2.54
CA THR A 375 -2.31 14.83 3.79
C THR A 375 -1.84 15.66 4.96
N PHE A 376 -2.69 15.82 5.96
CA PHE A 376 -2.34 16.43 7.25
C PHE A 376 -2.66 15.45 8.37
N ASN A 377 -1.77 15.33 9.35
CA ASN A 377 -1.93 14.45 10.50
C ASN A 377 -1.48 15.11 11.80
N ILE A 378 -2.25 14.91 12.87
CA ILE A 378 -1.90 15.27 14.24
C ILE A 378 -2.36 14.16 15.19
N ALA A 379 -1.41 13.61 15.98
CA ALA A 379 -1.68 12.50 16.87
C ALA A 379 -0.98 12.69 18.22
N PRO A 380 -1.65 13.31 19.21
CA PRO A 380 -1.18 13.32 20.59
C PRO A 380 -1.44 11.98 21.28
N THR A 381 -0.48 11.51 22.04
CA THR A 381 -0.60 10.32 22.90
C THR A 381 -0.03 10.59 24.28
N TRP A 382 -0.75 10.18 25.32
CA TRP A 382 -0.31 10.19 26.70
C TRP A 382 -0.23 8.77 27.21
N THR A 383 0.94 8.39 27.72
CA THR A 383 1.18 7.08 28.34
C THR A 383 1.57 7.29 29.80
N ARG A 384 0.94 6.53 30.70
CA ARG A 384 1.17 6.63 32.14
C ARG A 384 1.41 5.27 32.77
N LEU A 385 2.56 5.14 33.43
CA LEU A 385 2.85 4.01 34.29
C LEU A 385 2.05 4.14 35.62
N LEU A 386 1.01 3.35 35.75
CA LEU A 386 0.18 3.34 36.99
C LEU A 386 0.90 2.66 38.15
N ASN A 387 1.68 1.63 37.86
CA ASN A 387 2.55 0.93 38.79
C ASN A 387 3.56 0.07 37.99
N THR A 388 4.39 -0.74 38.63
CA THR A 388 5.45 -1.54 37.99
C THR A 388 4.95 -2.61 37.04
N THR A 389 3.65 -2.88 37.00
CA THR A 389 3.03 -3.92 36.16
C THR A 389 1.91 -3.39 35.26
N THR A 390 1.58 -2.11 35.33
CA THR A 390 0.39 -1.58 34.66
C THR A 390 0.68 -0.24 33.99
N VAL A 391 0.35 -0.15 32.69
CA VAL A 391 0.44 1.09 31.90
C VAL A 391 -0.92 1.43 31.35
N LEU A 392 -1.28 2.71 31.40
CA LEU A 392 -2.42 3.30 30.70
C LEU A 392 -1.91 4.12 29.52
N THR A 393 -2.50 3.91 28.34
CA THR A 393 -2.28 4.74 27.15
C THR A 393 -3.59 5.41 26.74
N VAL A 394 -3.55 6.71 26.44
CA VAL A 394 -4.66 7.46 25.86
C VAL A 394 -4.13 8.26 24.69
N GLY A 395 -4.71 8.10 23.53
CA GLY A 395 -4.33 8.81 22.31
C GLY A 395 -5.54 9.41 21.60
N GLY A 396 -5.32 10.56 20.97
CA GLY A 396 -6.27 11.14 20.03
C GLY A 396 -5.62 11.32 18.68
N PHE A 397 -6.39 11.43 17.62
CA PHE A 397 -5.86 11.72 16.29
C PHE A 397 -6.87 12.51 15.46
N ALA A 398 -6.31 13.30 14.55
CA ALA A 398 -7.03 13.95 13.46
C ALA A 398 -6.17 13.87 12.21
N ARG A 399 -6.70 13.20 11.18
CA ARG A 399 -6.05 13.06 9.88
C ARG A 399 -6.98 13.53 8.80
N GLN A 400 -6.46 14.20 7.80
CA GLN A 400 -7.21 14.60 6.63
C GLN A 400 -6.42 14.34 5.37
N ASP A 401 -7.05 13.64 4.43
CA ASP A 401 -6.58 13.45 3.07
C ASP A 401 -7.48 14.20 2.10
N GLN A 402 -6.87 14.96 1.19
CA GLN A 402 -7.52 15.69 0.12
C GLN A 402 -6.94 15.23 -1.21
N TYR A 403 -7.79 14.63 -2.03
CA TYR A 403 -7.45 14.21 -3.37
C TYR A 403 -8.14 15.10 -4.40
N HIS A 404 -7.37 15.66 -5.31
CA HIS A 404 -7.84 16.43 -6.44
C HIS A 404 -7.36 15.80 -7.74
N TYR A 405 -8.27 15.43 -8.61
CA TYR A 405 -7.98 15.05 -9.98
C TYR A 405 -8.48 16.13 -10.92
N TYR A 406 -7.62 16.59 -11.80
CA TYR A 406 -7.91 17.65 -12.75
C TYR A 406 -7.90 17.09 -14.18
N PRO A 407 -8.95 17.32 -14.97
CA PRO A 407 -8.93 17.02 -16.39
C PRO A 407 -7.88 17.89 -17.10
N SER A 408 -7.57 17.55 -18.33
CA SER A 408 -6.74 18.39 -19.19
C SER A 408 -7.37 19.76 -19.40
N ASN A 409 -6.54 20.80 -19.65
CA ASN A 409 -7.03 22.14 -19.94
C ASN A 409 -7.93 22.18 -21.20
N ASN A 410 -7.64 21.28 -22.16
CA ASN A 410 -8.55 20.96 -23.24
C ASN A 410 -9.18 19.59 -22.94
N PRO A 411 -10.45 19.50 -22.54
CA PRO A 411 -11.08 18.24 -22.14
C PRO A 411 -11.16 17.23 -23.29
N PHE A 412 -11.07 17.65 -24.56
CA PHE A 412 -11.01 16.73 -25.68
C PHE A 412 -9.69 15.97 -25.79
N ALA A 413 -8.62 16.46 -25.18
CA ALA A 413 -7.37 15.73 -25.07
C ALA A 413 -7.47 14.50 -24.16
N ASP A 414 -8.46 14.47 -23.26
CA ASP A 414 -8.69 13.32 -22.35
C ASP A 414 -9.41 12.17 -23.05
N LEU A 415 -10.02 12.43 -24.19
CA LEU A 415 -10.76 11.44 -24.96
C LEU A 415 -9.79 10.56 -25.74
N GLN A 416 -9.35 9.50 -25.09
CA GLN A 416 -8.41 8.55 -25.66
C GLN A 416 -9.10 7.20 -25.88
N PRO A 417 -8.78 6.51 -26.98
CA PRO A 417 -9.42 5.24 -27.32
C PRO A 417 -9.36 4.17 -26.24
N ASP A 418 -8.31 4.20 -25.46
CA ASP A 418 -7.98 3.17 -24.45
C ASP A 418 -8.12 3.65 -23.00
N LEU A 419 -8.30 4.95 -22.77
CA LEU A 419 -8.38 5.49 -21.41
C LEU A 419 -9.80 5.90 -21.01
N THR A 420 -10.36 6.91 -21.66
CA THR A 420 -11.70 7.39 -21.31
C THR A 420 -12.43 8.05 -22.46
N LEU A 421 -13.75 7.87 -22.54
CA LEU A 421 -14.64 8.61 -23.40
C LEU A 421 -15.33 9.77 -22.67
N GLN A 422 -14.94 10.00 -21.43
CA GLN A 422 -15.44 11.09 -20.58
C GLN A 422 -14.27 11.89 -20.02
N THR A 423 -14.48 13.18 -19.85
CA THR A 423 -13.57 14.01 -19.07
C THR A 423 -14.05 14.08 -17.64
N VAL A 424 -13.13 13.93 -16.68
CA VAL A 424 -13.47 13.81 -15.26
C VAL A 424 -12.60 14.75 -14.43
N GLY A 425 -13.23 15.45 -13.51
CA GLY A 425 -12.57 16.07 -12.36
C GLY A 425 -13.08 15.44 -11.09
N GLN A 426 -12.23 15.26 -10.09
CA GLN A 426 -12.63 14.76 -8.78
C GLN A 426 -12.03 15.62 -7.66
N HIS A 427 -12.85 15.87 -6.64
CA HIS A 427 -12.39 16.43 -5.37
C HIS A 427 -12.93 15.57 -4.23
N ARG A 428 -12.07 14.75 -3.63
CA ARG A 428 -12.41 13.91 -2.49
C ARG A 428 -11.71 14.40 -1.24
N THR A 429 -12.43 14.40 -0.11
CA THR A 429 -11.87 14.68 1.22
C THR A 429 -12.29 13.58 2.17
N LEU A 430 -11.31 12.98 2.81
CA LEU A 430 -11.47 12.04 3.91
C LEU A 430 -10.90 12.71 5.16
N THR A 431 -11.73 12.86 6.22
CA THR A 431 -11.28 13.39 7.50
C THR A 431 -11.57 12.37 8.57
N ASP A 432 -10.54 11.84 9.21
CA ASP A 432 -10.64 10.85 10.27
C ASP A 432 -10.29 11.50 11.62
N LEU A 433 -11.20 11.38 12.57
CA LEU A 433 -11.09 11.90 13.94
C LEU A 433 -11.30 10.75 14.91
N GLY A 434 -10.37 10.56 15.86
CA GLY A 434 -10.58 9.45 16.76
C GLY A 434 -9.89 9.59 18.11
N LEU A 435 -10.27 8.65 18.98
CA LEU A 435 -9.73 8.48 20.32
C LEU A 435 -9.47 7.00 20.58
N ARG A 436 -8.37 6.71 21.24
CA ARG A 436 -8.05 5.37 21.71
C ARG A 436 -7.63 5.38 23.17
N SER A 437 -7.91 4.32 23.88
CA SER A 437 -7.38 4.12 25.23
C SER A 437 -7.19 2.64 25.48
N ASP A 438 -6.08 2.28 26.10
CA ASP A 438 -5.77 0.92 26.49
C ASP A 438 -5.02 0.85 27.83
N ILE A 439 -5.20 -0.26 28.53
CA ILE A 439 -4.47 -0.64 29.73
C ILE A 439 -3.72 -1.93 29.43
N ALA A 440 -2.39 -1.89 29.54
CA ALA A 440 -1.54 -3.06 29.51
C ALA A 440 -1.17 -3.47 30.94
N TYR A 441 -1.27 -4.79 31.23
CA TYR A 441 -0.95 -5.35 32.54
C TYR A 441 -0.07 -6.59 32.38
N VAL A 442 1.15 -6.55 32.90
CA VAL A 442 2.10 -7.65 32.81
C VAL A 442 2.46 -8.14 34.20
N LYS A 443 2.15 -9.40 34.49
CA LYS A 443 2.51 -10.03 35.76
C LYS A 443 2.57 -11.55 35.66
N GLY A 444 3.70 -12.10 36.03
CA GLY A 444 3.93 -13.55 36.01
C GLY A 444 3.95 -14.05 34.58
N VAL A 445 3.02 -14.96 34.24
CA VAL A 445 2.89 -15.55 32.90
C VAL A 445 1.94 -14.75 31.97
N HIS A 446 1.27 -13.74 32.50
CA HIS A 446 0.22 -12.98 31.79
C HIS A 446 0.75 -11.65 31.27
N ASP A 447 0.47 -11.37 30.01
CA ASP A 447 0.59 -10.08 29.35
C ASP A 447 -0.76 -9.71 28.75
N MET A 448 -1.52 -8.91 29.50
CA MET A 448 -2.89 -8.55 29.19
C MET A 448 -2.99 -7.14 28.64
N LYS A 449 -3.85 -6.94 27.63
CA LYS A 449 -4.20 -5.62 27.11
C LYS A 449 -5.71 -5.53 26.93
N ILE A 450 -6.30 -4.48 27.46
CA ILE A 450 -7.75 -4.18 27.31
C ILE A 450 -7.87 -2.75 26.82
N GLY A 451 -8.67 -2.51 25.80
CA GLY A 451 -8.79 -1.17 25.24
C GLY A 451 -10.06 -0.93 24.44
N ALA A 452 -10.15 0.32 23.99
CA ALA A 452 -11.22 0.82 23.12
C ALA A 452 -10.64 1.79 22.10
N VAL A 453 -11.21 1.78 20.90
CA VAL A 453 -10.96 2.77 19.83
C VAL A 453 -12.29 3.28 19.32
N TYR A 454 -12.40 4.59 19.15
CA TYR A 454 -13.53 5.24 18.49
C TYR A 454 -12.99 6.14 17.38
N SER A 455 -13.59 6.05 16.19
CA SER A 455 -13.30 6.96 15.06
C SER A 455 -14.61 7.48 14.44
N ASP A 456 -14.52 8.65 13.84
CA ASP A 456 -15.56 9.27 12.99
C ASP A 456 -14.87 9.75 11.70
N THR A 457 -15.09 8.99 10.62
CA THR A 457 -14.52 9.26 9.30
C THR A 457 -15.56 9.99 8.47
N ILE A 458 -15.26 11.22 8.10
CA ILE A 458 -16.13 12.11 7.32
C ILE A 458 -15.68 12.05 5.86
N LEU A 459 -16.56 11.51 5.00
CA LEU A 459 -16.35 11.39 3.57
C LEU A 459 -17.08 12.48 2.80
N THR A 460 -16.38 13.10 1.86
CA THR A 460 -16.97 14.02 0.88
C THR A 460 -16.41 13.72 -0.49
N GLU A 461 -17.29 13.44 -1.44
CA GLU A 461 -16.96 13.11 -2.83
C GLU A 461 -17.64 14.14 -3.75
N LYS A 462 -16.87 14.75 -4.64
CA LYS A 462 -17.35 15.72 -5.63
C LYS A 462 -16.72 15.39 -6.96
N ASP A 463 -17.52 14.91 -7.89
CA ASP A 463 -17.07 14.52 -9.21
C ASP A 463 -17.70 15.44 -10.26
N ALA A 464 -16.89 15.90 -11.18
CA ALA A 464 -17.29 16.67 -12.33
C ALA A 464 -17.11 15.80 -13.60
N ILE A 465 -18.19 15.44 -14.27
CA ILE A 465 -18.17 14.48 -15.38
C ILE A 465 -18.69 15.17 -16.64
N GLY A 466 -17.84 15.25 -17.66
CA GLY A 466 -18.21 15.71 -18.99
C GLY A 466 -18.22 14.54 -19.99
N ILE A 467 -19.29 14.39 -20.72
CA ILE A 467 -19.49 13.30 -21.67
C ILE A 467 -19.47 13.87 -23.09
N VAL A 468 -18.65 13.28 -23.93
CA VAL A 468 -18.45 13.74 -25.31
C VAL A 468 -18.70 12.67 -26.35
N ASP A 469 -19.01 11.45 -25.91
CA ASP A 469 -19.19 10.30 -26.79
C ASP A 469 -20.67 10.03 -27.11
N PRO A 470 -21.15 10.31 -28.35
CA PRO A 470 -22.47 9.92 -28.77
C PRO A 470 -22.66 8.41 -28.88
N THR A 471 -21.60 7.61 -28.90
CA THR A 471 -21.71 6.14 -28.94
C THR A 471 -22.19 5.58 -27.63
N ALA A 472 -21.93 6.24 -26.52
CA ALA A 472 -22.40 5.84 -25.19
C ALA A 472 -23.89 6.14 -24.97
N ASN A 473 -24.49 7.05 -25.73
CA ASN A 473 -25.88 7.48 -25.55
C ASN A 473 -26.55 7.84 -26.88
N ALA A 474 -26.53 6.91 -27.85
CA ALA A 474 -27.13 7.11 -29.15
C ALA A 474 -28.67 7.14 -29.09
N PRO A 475 -29.35 8.12 -29.65
CA PRO A 475 -30.81 8.17 -29.66
C PRO A 475 -31.46 7.05 -30.48
N CYS A 476 -30.74 6.53 -31.50
CA CYS A 476 -31.22 5.53 -32.42
C CYS A 476 -30.30 4.30 -32.48
N LEU A 477 -30.88 3.16 -32.78
CA LEU A 477 -30.17 1.93 -33.12
C LEU A 477 -30.23 1.68 -34.64
N ASN A 478 -29.14 1.16 -35.18
CA ASN A 478 -29.07 0.62 -36.51
C ASN A 478 -29.92 -0.68 -36.64
N ALA A 479 -30.15 -1.15 -37.86
CA ALA A 479 -30.92 -2.35 -38.09
C ALA A 479 -30.31 -3.64 -37.48
N ASP A 480 -29.02 -3.64 -37.19
CA ASP A 480 -28.28 -4.69 -36.49
C ASP A 480 -28.29 -4.58 -34.97
N GLY A 481 -28.96 -3.55 -34.43
CA GLY A 481 -29.00 -3.29 -32.98
C GLY A 481 -27.85 -2.46 -32.45
N SER A 482 -26.85 -2.13 -33.26
CA SER A 482 -25.75 -1.23 -32.83
C SER A 482 -26.22 0.20 -32.69
N PHE A 483 -25.49 1.00 -31.90
CA PHE A 483 -25.77 2.42 -31.74
C PHE A 483 -25.59 3.18 -33.05
N ASN A 484 -26.54 4.04 -33.38
CA ASN A 484 -26.39 4.98 -34.51
C ASN A 484 -25.69 6.24 -34.03
N THR A 485 -24.45 6.40 -34.41
CA THR A 485 -23.58 7.51 -33.97
C THR A 485 -23.72 8.80 -34.76
N ASN A 486 -24.82 8.94 -35.59
CA ASN A 486 -25.05 10.16 -36.32
C ASN A 486 -25.35 11.35 -35.39
N PRO A 487 -24.43 12.33 -35.28
CA PRO A 487 -24.58 13.45 -34.34
C PRO A 487 -25.74 14.40 -34.67
N SER A 488 -26.29 14.29 -35.89
CA SER A 488 -27.45 15.09 -36.31
C SER A 488 -28.76 14.60 -35.68
N ILE A 489 -28.76 13.38 -35.15
CA ILE A 489 -29.93 12.81 -34.46
C ILE A 489 -29.76 13.00 -32.99
N THR A 490 -30.54 13.91 -32.42
CA THR A 490 -30.39 14.33 -31.03
C THR A 490 -31.46 13.75 -30.09
N ASN A 491 -32.46 13.06 -30.64
CA ASN A 491 -33.52 12.43 -29.86
C ASN A 491 -34.11 11.21 -30.62
N PRO A 492 -34.80 10.27 -29.90
CA PRO A 492 -35.41 9.09 -30.50
C PRO A 492 -36.49 9.38 -31.57
N ALA A 493 -37.14 10.54 -31.51
CA ALA A 493 -38.13 10.92 -32.49
C ALA A 493 -37.51 11.26 -33.87
N GLY A 494 -36.22 11.49 -33.93
CA GLY A 494 -35.46 11.69 -35.14
C GLY A 494 -35.02 10.41 -35.87
N CYS A 495 -35.30 9.24 -35.30
CA CYS A 495 -34.97 7.96 -35.94
C CYS A 495 -35.81 7.75 -37.17
N ALA A 496 -35.18 7.74 -38.36
CA ALA A 496 -35.82 7.59 -39.66
C ALA A 496 -34.97 6.59 -40.54
N ASN A 497 -35.48 6.23 -41.69
CA ASN A 497 -34.72 5.45 -42.69
C ASN A 497 -34.14 4.11 -42.16
N GLY A 498 -34.96 3.34 -41.44
CA GLY A 498 -34.55 2.02 -40.95
C GLY A 498 -33.86 2.02 -39.57
N LEU A 499 -33.72 3.18 -38.95
CA LEU A 499 -33.29 3.30 -37.59
C LEU A 499 -34.45 3.07 -36.61
N THR A 500 -34.17 2.45 -35.48
CA THR A 500 -35.16 2.26 -34.40
C THR A 500 -34.79 3.13 -33.20
N PRO A 501 -35.77 3.72 -32.47
CA PRO A 501 -35.51 4.42 -31.22
C PRO A 501 -34.76 3.50 -30.23
N ASN A 502 -33.71 4.03 -29.64
CA ASN A 502 -32.96 3.35 -28.58
C ASN A 502 -33.75 3.43 -27.25
N PRO A 503 -34.25 2.29 -26.71
CA PRO A 503 -34.98 2.31 -25.46
C PRO A 503 -34.11 2.68 -24.24
N GLY A 504 -32.78 2.55 -24.35
CA GLY A 504 -31.79 2.95 -23.34
C GLY A 504 -31.35 4.40 -23.44
N PHE A 505 -31.85 5.18 -24.39
CA PHE A 505 -31.45 6.59 -24.55
C PHE A 505 -31.85 7.43 -23.34
N THR A 506 -30.87 8.13 -22.76
CA THR A 506 -31.04 9.01 -21.63
C THR A 506 -30.83 10.46 -22.03
N PRO A 507 -31.88 11.29 -22.15
CA PRO A 507 -31.77 12.68 -22.55
C PRO A 507 -30.85 13.51 -21.64
N LEU A 508 -30.82 13.18 -20.34
CA LEU A 508 -29.98 13.85 -19.34
C LEU A 508 -28.48 13.71 -19.66
N LEU A 509 -28.04 12.53 -20.09
CA LEU A 509 -26.63 12.31 -20.43
C LEU A 509 -26.21 13.23 -21.59
N GLY A 510 -27.01 13.36 -22.63
CA GLY A 510 -26.77 14.27 -23.74
C GLY A 510 -26.84 15.77 -23.40
N CYS A 511 -27.43 16.13 -22.24
CA CYS A 511 -27.47 17.52 -21.78
C CYS A 511 -26.13 18.03 -21.29
N TYR A 512 -25.27 17.12 -20.84
CA TYR A 512 -23.94 17.43 -20.31
C TYR A 512 -22.81 17.18 -21.32
N ASP A 513 -23.16 16.96 -22.57
CA ASP A 513 -22.19 16.79 -23.65
C ASP A 513 -21.43 18.11 -23.93
N LEU A 514 -20.14 18.09 -23.68
CA LEU A 514 -19.24 19.24 -23.85
C LEU A 514 -19.07 19.66 -25.30
N THR A 515 -19.41 18.79 -26.28
CA THR A 515 -19.33 19.10 -27.71
C THR A 515 -20.47 19.97 -28.20
N ARG A 516 -21.57 20.00 -27.46
CA ARG A 516 -22.75 20.75 -27.84
C ARG A 516 -22.62 22.19 -27.36
N THR A 517 -22.35 23.10 -28.31
CA THR A 517 -22.51 24.52 -28.07
C THR A 517 -23.96 24.80 -27.66
N ALA A 518 -24.14 25.59 -26.59
CA ALA A 518 -25.44 25.93 -26.05
C ALA A 518 -26.40 26.48 -27.13
N SER A 519 -27.29 25.66 -27.62
CA SER A 519 -28.34 26.07 -28.52
C SER A 519 -29.67 25.45 -28.11
N LEU A 520 -30.62 26.30 -27.84
CA LEU A 520 -32.06 26.08 -27.65
C LEU A 520 -32.48 25.08 -26.55
N PRO A 521 -32.89 25.62 -25.40
CA PRO A 521 -33.59 24.81 -24.40
C PRO A 521 -34.88 24.21 -24.99
N GLY A 522 -35.11 22.94 -24.79
CA GLY A 522 -36.41 22.30 -24.91
C GLY A 522 -36.74 21.56 -26.20
N SER A 523 -35.89 21.60 -27.23
CA SER A 523 -36.19 20.87 -28.49
C SER A 523 -35.81 19.38 -28.45
N ASP A 524 -35.06 18.95 -27.43
CA ASP A 524 -34.51 17.61 -27.30
C ASP A 524 -34.72 16.97 -25.91
N GLY A 525 -35.61 17.55 -25.10
CA GLY A 525 -35.92 17.04 -23.77
C GLY A 525 -34.97 17.50 -22.65
N CYS A 526 -33.94 18.30 -22.94
CA CYS A 526 -33.07 18.89 -21.95
C CYS A 526 -33.74 20.10 -21.29
N PRO A 527 -34.00 20.09 -19.98
CA PRO A 527 -34.68 21.21 -19.29
C PRO A 527 -33.82 22.47 -19.25
N THR A 528 -32.50 22.32 -19.22
CA THR A 528 -31.52 23.41 -19.35
C THR A 528 -30.26 22.83 -19.99
N ARG A 529 -29.78 23.40 -21.07
CA ARG A 529 -28.46 23.05 -21.62
C ARG A 529 -27.40 23.85 -20.90
N THR A 530 -26.56 23.16 -20.18
CA THR A 530 -25.32 23.70 -19.65
C THR A 530 -24.16 23.11 -20.45
N SER A 531 -23.36 23.96 -21.08
CA SER A 531 -22.06 23.55 -21.64
C SER A 531 -21.07 23.41 -20.50
N GLY A 532 -21.16 22.34 -19.75
CA GLY A 532 -20.28 22.11 -18.60
C GLY A 532 -20.43 20.69 -18.06
N PRO A 533 -19.49 20.25 -17.21
CA PRO A 533 -19.57 18.93 -16.59
C PRO A 533 -20.76 18.83 -15.65
N TYR A 534 -21.30 17.64 -15.56
CA TYR A 534 -22.22 17.27 -14.50
C TYR A 534 -21.47 17.17 -13.16
N ASN A 535 -22.06 17.67 -12.08
CA ASN A 535 -21.44 17.59 -10.77
C ASN A 535 -22.21 16.61 -9.89
N TYR A 536 -21.58 15.51 -9.56
CA TYR A 536 -22.02 14.57 -8.52
C TYR A 536 -21.52 15.05 -7.15
N TYR A 537 -22.34 14.84 -6.11
CA TYR A 537 -21.97 15.15 -4.74
C TYR A 537 -22.38 14.01 -3.81
N GLY A 538 -21.39 13.38 -3.17
CA GLY A 538 -21.56 12.36 -2.15
C GLY A 538 -21.04 12.83 -0.79
N HIS A 539 -21.73 12.44 0.28
CA HIS A 539 -21.32 12.70 1.66
C HIS A 539 -21.79 11.57 2.58
N ALA A 540 -20.90 11.11 3.44
CA ALA A 540 -21.24 10.16 4.51
C ALA A 540 -20.32 10.36 5.73
N ASN A 541 -20.83 9.98 6.90
CA ASN A 541 -20.02 9.81 8.09
C ASN A 541 -20.01 8.34 8.45
N ILE A 542 -18.81 7.81 8.76
CA ILE A 542 -18.61 6.44 9.20
C ILE A 542 -18.09 6.50 10.63
N ARG A 543 -18.84 5.94 11.55
CA ARG A 543 -18.48 5.87 12.97
C ARG A 543 -18.18 4.44 13.33
N GLU A 544 -17.04 4.24 13.96
CA GLU A 544 -16.60 2.93 14.39
C GLU A 544 -16.26 2.93 15.87
N LEU A 545 -16.71 1.91 16.57
CA LEU A 545 -16.39 1.67 17.97
C LEU A 545 -15.85 0.25 18.09
N ALA A 546 -14.61 0.13 18.51
CA ALA A 546 -13.99 -1.14 18.82
C ALA A 546 -13.73 -1.28 20.31
N LEU A 547 -14.09 -2.42 20.88
CA LEU A 547 -13.73 -2.83 22.24
C LEU A 547 -12.95 -4.12 22.16
N TYR A 548 -11.80 -4.21 22.85
CA TYR A 548 -10.99 -5.42 22.80
C TYR A 548 -10.34 -5.76 24.13
N GLY A 549 -10.07 -7.06 24.29
CA GLY A 549 -9.27 -7.60 25.37
C GLY A 549 -8.46 -8.78 24.87
N GLN A 550 -7.21 -8.85 25.27
CA GLN A 550 -6.30 -9.94 24.92
C GLN A 550 -5.37 -10.29 26.07
N ASP A 551 -4.93 -11.55 26.12
CA ASP A 551 -3.93 -12.05 27.06
C ASP A 551 -2.95 -12.97 26.33
N THR A 552 -1.66 -12.66 26.43
CA THR A 552 -0.58 -13.56 26.01
C THR A 552 -0.04 -14.26 27.24
N ILE A 553 -0.30 -15.56 27.33
CA ILE A 553 0.10 -16.41 28.46
C ILE A 553 1.34 -17.18 28.05
N THR A 554 2.49 -16.87 28.65
CA THR A 554 3.75 -17.57 28.36
C THR A 554 4.21 -18.39 29.59
N GLU A 555 4.19 -19.71 29.44
CA GLU A 555 4.64 -20.61 30.49
C GLU A 555 5.61 -21.66 29.92
N GLY A 556 6.87 -21.54 30.32
CA GLY A 556 7.93 -22.48 29.96
C GLY A 556 8.25 -22.53 28.46
N ARG A 557 7.60 -23.43 27.73
CA ARG A 557 7.78 -23.64 26.29
C ARG A 557 6.53 -23.26 25.49
N PHE A 558 5.44 -22.95 26.15
CA PHE A 558 4.15 -22.63 25.55
C PHE A 558 3.88 -21.15 25.63
N SER A 559 3.35 -20.61 24.56
CA SER A 559 2.73 -19.29 24.50
C SER A 559 1.33 -19.44 23.92
N LEU A 560 0.33 -18.86 24.60
CA LEU A 560 -1.07 -18.85 24.18
C LEU A 560 -1.53 -17.41 24.07
N ASN A 561 -2.09 -17.05 22.92
CA ASN A 561 -2.73 -15.76 22.70
C ASN A 561 -4.23 -15.98 22.71
N LEU A 562 -4.94 -15.29 23.61
CA LEU A 562 -6.39 -15.33 23.73
C LEU A 562 -6.91 -13.90 23.59
N GLY A 563 -7.70 -13.65 22.56
CA GLY A 563 -8.24 -12.32 22.29
C GLY A 563 -9.71 -12.37 21.93
N LEU A 564 -10.40 -11.30 22.28
CA LEU A 564 -11.75 -11.02 21.82
C LEU A 564 -11.85 -9.53 21.48
N ARG A 565 -12.34 -9.25 20.29
CA ARG A 565 -12.69 -7.91 19.86
C ARG A 565 -14.16 -7.84 19.52
N TYR A 566 -14.77 -6.68 19.72
CA TYR A 566 -16.12 -6.37 19.29
C TYR A 566 -16.09 -5.05 18.54
N ASP A 567 -16.48 -5.08 17.27
CA ASP A 567 -16.61 -3.91 16.42
C ASP A 567 -18.07 -3.57 16.17
N TYR A 568 -18.36 -2.27 16.21
CA TYR A 568 -19.61 -1.66 15.80
C TYR A 568 -19.30 -0.61 14.73
N TYR A 569 -19.85 -0.82 13.55
CA TYR A 569 -19.72 0.06 12.39
C TYR A 569 -21.07 0.72 12.10
N ASP A 570 -21.12 2.02 11.99
CA ASP A 570 -22.29 2.85 11.66
C ASP A 570 -21.90 3.85 10.56
N GLY A 571 -22.19 3.49 9.32
CA GLY A 571 -21.88 4.29 8.13
C GLY A 571 -23.07 4.30 7.17
N ILE A 572 -22.85 4.02 5.88
CA ILE A 572 -23.92 3.86 4.88
C ILE A 572 -24.79 2.65 5.23
N VAL A 573 -24.20 1.66 5.86
CA VAL A 573 -24.89 0.51 6.50
C VAL A 573 -24.42 0.39 7.94
N THR A 574 -25.18 -0.32 8.77
CA THR A 574 -24.81 -0.62 10.14
C THR A 574 -24.48 -2.10 10.28
N ALA A 575 -23.34 -2.41 10.92
CA ALA A 575 -22.90 -3.77 11.19
C ALA A 575 -22.22 -3.89 12.56
N HIS A 576 -22.17 -5.08 13.11
CA HIS A 576 -21.42 -5.35 14.34
C HIS A 576 -20.98 -6.80 14.39
N GLN A 577 -19.82 -7.09 15.01
CA GLN A 577 -19.28 -8.43 15.11
C GLN A 577 -18.46 -8.62 16.37
N ALA A 578 -18.55 -9.85 16.93
CA ALA A 578 -17.60 -10.35 17.92
C ALA A 578 -16.53 -11.20 17.20
N GLU A 579 -15.27 -10.96 17.52
CA GLU A 579 -14.10 -11.41 16.77
C GLU A 579 -13.12 -12.16 17.70
N PRO A 580 -13.30 -13.46 17.88
CA PRO A 580 -12.33 -14.27 18.62
C PRO A 580 -10.99 -14.33 17.85
N ARG A 581 -9.90 -14.22 18.60
CA ARG A 581 -8.53 -14.33 18.15
C ARG A 581 -7.80 -15.32 19.04
N LEU A 582 -7.30 -16.40 18.47
CA LEU A 582 -6.69 -17.50 19.21
C LEU A 582 -5.34 -17.83 18.58
N GLY A 583 -4.32 -18.03 19.39
CA GLY A 583 -3.01 -18.43 18.92
C GLY A 583 -2.29 -19.31 19.92
N ALA A 584 -1.45 -20.20 19.43
CA ALA A 584 -0.59 -21.04 20.24
C ALA A 584 0.79 -21.17 19.58
N ALA A 585 1.83 -21.10 20.40
CA ALA A 585 3.19 -21.41 19.98
C ALA A 585 3.84 -22.39 20.95
N TYR A 586 4.67 -23.30 20.42
CA TYR A 586 5.43 -24.27 21.19
C TYR A 586 6.90 -24.26 20.81
N ASN A 587 7.77 -23.89 21.75
CA ASN A 587 9.21 -23.83 21.57
C ASN A 587 9.90 -25.14 21.90
N ILE A 588 10.45 -25.83 20.90
CA ILE A 588 11.25 -27.02 21.01
C ILE A 588 12.72 -26.60 21.17
N LYS A 589 13.11 -26.23 22.41
CA LYS A 589 14.46 -25.68 22.71
C LYS A 589 15.61 -26.53 22.20
N GLY A 590 15.45 -27.88 22.19
CA GLY A 590 16.52 -28.79 21.76
C GLY A 590 16.88 -28.74 20.29
N THR A 591 15.97 -28.21 19.45
CA THR A 591 16.17 -28.06 18.01
C THR A 591 16.08 -26.59 17.55
N SER A 592 15.85 -25.66 18.47
CA SER A 592 15.60 -24.25 18.15
C SER A 592 14.48 -24.09 17.13
N THR A 593 13.33 -24.73 17.42
CA THR A 593 12.15 -24.74 16.57
C THR A 593 10.96 -24.21 17.34
N VAL A 594 10.21 -23.29 16.78
CA VAL A 594 8.90 -22.86 17.27
C VAL A 594 7.83 -23.32 16.28
N LEU A 595 6.86 -24.09 16.77
CA LEU A 595 5.64 -24.41 16.01
C LEU A 595 4.56 -23.42 16.38
N ARG A 596 3.79 -22.97 15.38
CA ARG A 596 2.75 -21.96 15.55
C ARG A 596 1.44 -22.42 14.93
N ALA A 597 0.33 -22.04 15.54
CA ALA A 597 -1.00 -22.13 14.96
C ALA A 597 -1.84 -20.97 15.46
N SER A 598 -2.59 -20.34 14.56
CA SER A 598 -3.47 -19.23 14.94
C SER A 598 -4.77 -19.22 14.14
N TYR A 599 -5.78 -18.62 14.73
CA TYR A 599 -7.09 -18.36 14.16
C TYR A 599 -7.54 -16.96 14.51
N ALA A 600 -8.06 -16.25 13.52
CA ALA A 600 -8.74 -14.98 13.71
C ALA A 600 -10.07 -14.97 12.96
N ARG A 601 -11.09 -14.42 13.59
CA ARG A 601 -12.26 -13.87 12.93
C ARG A 601 -12.13 -12.35 12.91
N THR A 602 -12.36 -11.73 11.76
CA THR A 602 -12.23 -10.28 11.57
C THR A 602 -13.44 -9.74 10.83
N MET A 603 -13.94 -8.59 11.26
CA MET A 603 -14.80 -7.74 10.44
C MET A 603 -13.89 -6.86 9.60
N GLU A 604 -14.10 -6.88 8.30
CA GLU A 604 -13.39 -6.02 7.37
C GLU A 604 -14.33 -4.92 6.92
N THR A 605 -13.92 -3.67 7.04
CA THR A 605 -14.71 -2.53 6.61
C THR A 605 -14.32 -2.16 5.17
N PRO A 606 -15.25 -1.56 4.41
CA PRO A 606 -15.00 -1.18 3.02
C PRO A 606 -13.93 -0.07 2.93
N PHE A 607 -13.32 0.03 1.76
CA PHE A 607 -12.51 1.18 1.39
C PHE A 607 -13.32 2.46 1.51
N ASN A 608 -12.72 3.49 2.06
CA ASN A 608 -13.38 4.79 2.25
C ASN A 608 -13.43 5.61 0.95
N GLU A 609 -12.49 5.37 0.04
CA GLU A 609 -12.35 6.10 -1.21
C GLU A 609 -13.48 5.76 -2.18
N ASN A 610 -14.26 6.78 -2.57
CA ASN A 610 -15.42 6.67 -3.45
C ASN A 610 -16.51 5.69 -2.95
N LEU A 611 -16.57 5.48 -1.63
CA LEU A 611 -17.55 4.58 -1.01
C LEU A 611 -18.99 5.08 -1.17
N VAL A 612 -19.19 6.39 -1.11
CA VAL A 612 -20.52 6.99 -1.27
C VAL A 612 -21.00 6.84 -2.71
N LEU A 613 -20.14 7.12 -3.68
CA LEU A 613 -20.40 6.87 -5.10
C LEU A 613 -20.78 5.41 -5.33
N SER A 614 -19.95 4.47 -4.85
CA SER A 614 -20.20 3.04 -5.01
C SER A 614 -21.54 2.59 -4.41
N SER A 615 -21.86 3.09 -3.23
CA SER A 615 -23.05 2.63 -2.48
C SER A 615 -24.34 3.29 -2.92
N LEU A 616 -24.30 4.54 -3.36
CA LEU A 616 -25.48 5.36 -3.62
C LEU A 616 -25.51 5.95 -5.05
N GLY A 617 -24.44 5.80 -5.84
CA GLY A 617 -24.32 6.40 -7.17
C GLY A 617 -25.41 6.00 -8.14
N CYS A 618 -25.91 4.76 -8.10
CA CYS A 618 -27.01 4.30 -8.95
C CYS A 618 -28.33 5.06 -8.71
N ASN A 619 -28.46 5.77 -7.59
CA ASN A 619 -29.63 6.63 -7.33
C ASN A 619 -29.54 7.96 -8.12
N ASP A 620 -28.36 8.31 -8.59
CA ASP A 620 -28.15 9.49 -9.42
C ASP A 620 -28.45 9.15 -10.89
N PRO A 621 -29.30 9.92 -11.59
CA PRO A 621 -29.72 9.58 -12.94
C PRO A 621 -28.59 9.66 -13.97
N VAL A 622 -27.57 10.49 -13.77
CA VAL A 622 -26.44 10.61 -14.69
C VAL A 622 -25.44 9.48 -14.47
N ILE A 623 -25.11 9.18 -13.22
CA ILE A 623 -24.26 8.03 -12.89
C ILE A 623 -24.90 6.74 -13.38
N ASN A 624 -26.21 6.56 -13.15
CA ASN A 624 -26.96 5.40 -13.65
C ASN A 624 -26.87 5.28 -15.17
N ALA A 625 -26.98 6.39 -15.90
CA ALA A 625 -26.91 6.39 -17.36
C ALA A 625 -25.50 6.07 -17.87
N ILE A 626 -24.43 6.54 -17.21
CA ILE A 626 -23.04 6.18 -17.52
C ILE A 626 -22.83 4.67 -17.36
N MET A 627 -23.30 4.13 -16.24
CA MET A 627 -23.17 2.70 -15.96
C MET A 627 -24.01 1.82 -16.90
N ALA A 628 -25.14 2.30 -17.37
CA ALA A 628 -26.00 1.54 -18.29
C ALA A 628 -25.32 1.15 -19.61
N THR A 629 -24.22 1.80 -19.98
CA THR A 629 -23.43 1.48 -21.18
C THR A 629 -22.51 0.27 -20.99
N SER A 630 -22.11 -0.04 -19.75
CA SER A 630 -21.18 -1.14 -19.42
C SER A 630 -21.84 -2.22 -18.55
N THR A 631 -22.58 -1.84 -17.54
CA THR A 631 -23.25 -2.77 -16.62
C THR A 631 -24.48 -2.05 -16.06
N PRO A 632 -25.73 -2.55 -16.30
CA PRO A 632 -26.91 -1.85 -15.82
C PRO A 632 -26.88 -1.65 -14.30
N CYS A 633 -27.09 -0.45 -13.84
CA CYS A 633 -27.38 -0.15 -12.45
C CYS A 633 -28.79 -0.65 -12.09
N VAL A 634 -28.93 -1.91 -11.74
CA VAL A 634 -30.25 -2.51 -11.45
C VAL A 634 -30.79 -2.02 -10.09
N SER A 635 -29.94 -1.85 -9.12
CA SER A 635 -30.18 -1.13 -7.85
C SER A 635 -28.85 -0.99 -7.13
N SER A 636 -28.58 0.13 -6.45
CA SER A 636 -27.43 0.19 -5.58
C SER A 636 -27.70 -0.63 -4.34
N THR A 637 -26.90 -1.68 -4.13
CA THR A 637 -26.79 -2.31 -2.82
C THR A 637 -25.58 -1.69 -2.14
N PRO A 638 -25.76 -1.00 -1.01
CA PRO A 638 -24.63 -0.35 -0.35
C PRO A 638 -23.51 -1.33 0.00
N VAL A 639 -22.27 -0.90 -0.23
CA VAL A 639 -21.09 -1.61 0.24
C VAL A 639 -21.04 -1.51 1.76
N GLY A 640 -20.76 -2.61 2.44
CA GLY A 640 -20.74 -2.68 3.88
C GLY A 640 -19.69 -3.66 4.40
N PRO A 641 -19.54 -3.80 5.74
CA PRO A 641 -18.56 -4.71 6.29
C PRO A 641 -18.75 -6.17 5.88
N GLY A 642 -17.66 -6.79 5.45
CA GLY A 642 -17.53 -8.22 5.28
C GLY A 642 -16.99 -8.88 6.55
N TRP A 643 -16.83 -10.20 6.52
CA TRP A 643 -16.16 -10.91 7.61
C TRP A 643 -15.30 -12.05 7.06
N ARG A 644 -14.18 -12.25 7.73
CA ARG A 644 -13.18 -13.24 7.37
C ARG A 644 -12.89 -14.19 8.52
N ASN A 645 -12.70 -15.46 8.21
CA ASN A 645 -12.04 -16.43 9.07
C ASN A 645 -10.68 -16.76 8.46
N GLU A 646 -9.66 -16.68 9.27
CA GLU A 646 -8.28 -16.87 8.87
C GLU A 646 -7.61 -17.87 9.79
N PHE A 647 -6.93 -18.87 9.21
CA PHE A 647 -6.20 -19.92 9.91
C PHE A 647 -4.77 -19.93 9.41
N HIS A 648 -3.82 -19.99 10.32
CA HIS A 648 -2.40 -20.12 10.03
C HIS A 648 -1.81 -21.31 10.77
N ALA A 649 -0.90 -22.00 10.10
CA ALA A 649 -0.08 -23.04 10.71
C ALA A 649 1.35 -22.90 10.19
N GLY A 650 2.31 -22.75 11.08
CA GLY A 650 3.67 -22.43 10.67
C GLY A 650 4.73 -22.92 11.65
N LEU A 651 5.95 -22.68 11.25
CA LEU A 651 7.12 -22.95 12.07
C LEU A 651 8.20 -21.89 11.85
N GLN A 652 8.94 -21.59 12.90
CA GLN A 652 10.21 -20.88 12.81
C GLN A 652 11.34 -21.81 13.27
N GLN A 653 12.41 -21.88 12.49
CA GLN A 653 13.55 -22.77 12.77
C GLN A 653 14.85 -21.97 12.66
N ALA A 654 15.65 -21.95 13.73
CA ALA A 654 17.02 -21.49 13.65
C ALA A 654 18.01 -22.66 13.45
N PHE A 655 18.99 -22.43 12.61
CA PHE A 655 20.12 -23.31 12.37
C PHE A 655 21.40 -22.64 12.92
N GLY A 656 21.56 -22.71 14.25
CA GLY A 656 22.55 -21.94 14.96
C GLY A 656 22.47 -20.45 14.62
N ARG A 657 23.59 -19.78 14.53
CA ARG A 657 23.68 -18.35 14.18
C ARG A 657 23.65 -18.04 12.67
N TYR A 658 23.44 -19.02 11.81
CA TYR A 658 23.67 -18.87 10.37
C TYR A 658 22.42 -18.71 9.57
N LEU A 659 21.29 -19.24 10.03
CA LEU A 659 20.08 -19.26 9.24
C LEU A 659 18.84 -19.29 10.14
N VAL A 660 17.85 -18.49 9.83
CA VAL A 660 16.50 -18.55 10.40
C VAL A 660 15.51 -18.74 9.26
N VAL A 661 14.65 -19.74 9.36
CA VAL A 661 13.57 -20.01 8.41
C VAL A 661 12.25 -19.81 9.14
N ASP A 662 11.40 -18.97 8.59
CA ASP A 662 10.01 -18.79 8.99
C ASP A 662 9.12 -19.24 7.83
N ALA A 663 8.20 -20.16 8.07
CA ALA A 663 7.33 -20.74 7.06
C ALA A 663 5.94 -20.93 7.61
N GLU A 664 4.93 -20.52 6.84
CA GLU A 664 3.54 -20.73 7.21
C GLU A 664 2.69 -21.16 6.04
N TYR A 665 1.60 -21.85 6.35
CA TYR A 665 0.50 -22.13 5.46
C TYR A 665 -0.76 -21.42 5.95
N ILE A 666 -1.53 -20.88 5.01
CA ILE A 666 -2.57 -19.89 5.26
C ILE A 666 -3.85 -20.35 4.60
N TRP A 667 -4.99 -20.16 5.29
CA TRP A 667 -6.34 -20.32 4.76
C TRP A 667 -7.17 -19.11 5.14
N LYS A 668 -7.54 -18.29 4.14
CA LYS A 668 -8.50 -17.19 4.30
C LYS A 668 -9.84 -17.56 3.68
N TYR A 669 -10.92 -17.32 4.40
CA TYR A 669 -12.29 -17.50 3.94
C TYR A 669 -13.05 -16.23 4.24
N THR A 670 -13.36 -15.45 3.20
CA THR A 670 -14.05 -14.17 3.34
C THR A 670 -15.45 -14.25 2.78
N HIS A 671 -16.40 -13.72 3.50
CA HIS A 671 -17.78 -13.47 3.06
C HIS A 671 -17.91 -11.97 2.79
N ARG A 672 -18.45 -11.59 1.64
CA ARG A 672 -18.42 -10.24 1.10
C ARG A 672 -16.98 -9.75 0.90
N ALA A 673 -16.31 -10.40 -0.04
CA ALA A 673 -14.91 -10.12 -0.36
C ALA A 673 -14.79 -8.88 -1.24
N TYR A 674 -13.94 -7.95 -0.84
CA TYR A 674 -13.74 -6.68 -1.57
C TYR A 674 -12.98 -6.84 -2.86
N ASP A 675 -13.31 -5.95 -3.78
CA ASP A 675 -12.62 -5.72 -5.03
C ASP A 675 -12.87 -4.27 -5.48
N PHE A 676 -12.25 -3.87 -6.57
CA PHE A 676 -12.44 -2.56 -7.17
C PHE A 676 -13.15 -2.66 -8.52
N SER A 677 -13.93 -1.64 -8.84
CA SER A 677 -14.47 -1.42 -10.17
C SER A 677 -14.24 0.02 -10.59
N VAL A 678 -14.52 0.33 -11.83
CA VAL A 678 -14.31 1.65 -12.44
C VAL A 678 -15.63 2.21 -12.94
N LEU A 679 -15.86 3.51 -12.77
CA LEU A 679 -17.06 4.19 -13.25
C LEU A 679 -17.00 4.35 -14.78
N GLY A 680 -17.66 3.44 -15.51
CA GLY A 680 -17.67 3.46 -16.98
C GLY A 680 -16.25 3.47 -17.54
N SER A 681 -15.94 4.43 -18.40
CA SER A 681 -14.59 4.63 -18.96
C SER A 681 -13.82 5.77 -18.23
N THR A 682 -14.16 6.08 -17.00
CA THR A 682 -13.49 7.13 -16.21
C THR A 682 -12.35 6.56 -15.38
N PRO A 683 -11.40 7.36 -14.87
CA PRO A 683 -10.39 6.92 -13.91
C PRO A 683 -10.91 6.81 -12.48
N ILE A 684 -12.23 6.97 -12.25
CA ILE A 684 -12.82 6.88 -10.90
C ILE A 684 -12.97 5.41 -10.52
N THR A 685 -12.14 4.97 -9.61
CA THR A 685 -12.16 3.63 -9.02
C THR A 685 -12.94 3.63 -7.71
N PHE A 686 -13.76 2.62 -7.46
CA PHE A 686 -14.60 2.52 -6.28
C PHE A 686 -14.70 1.06 -5.78
N PRO A 687 -14.97 0.83 -4.47
CA PRO A 687 -15.09 -0.51 -3.90
C PRO A 687 -16.36 -1.22 -4.38
N ILE A 688 -16.23 -2.53 -4.57
CA ILE A 688 -17.34 -3.47 -4.78
C ILE A 688 -17.15 -4.70 -3.89
N GLU A 689 -18.15 -5.55 -3.79
CA GLU A 689 -18.07 -6.80 -3.05
C GLU A 689 -18.55 -7.99 -3.87
N TRP A 690 -17.75 -9.05 -3.87
CA TRP A 690 -18.14 -10.38 -4.33
C TRP A 690 -18.76 -11.20 -3.21
N ALA A 691 -19.51 -12.22 -3.54
CA ALA A 691 -20.19 -13.08 -2.56
C ALA A 691 -19.25 -13.67 -1.52
N SER A 692 -18.08 -14.12 -1.95
CA SER A 692 -17.05 -14.64 -1.04
C SER A 692 -15.69 -14.80 -1.74
N SER A 693 -14.64 -15.06 -0.92
CA SER A 693 -13.35 -15.53 -1.43
C SER A 693 -12.81 -16.71 -0.63
N LYS A 694 -11.91 -17.48 -1.24
CA LYS A 694 -11.12 -18.54 -0.60
C LYS A 694 -9.69 -18.45 -1.08
N ILE A 695 -8.77 -18.24 -0.14
CA ILE A 695 -7.37 -17.99 -0.45
C ILE A 695 -6.48 -18.93 0.39
N PRO A 696 -6.18 -20.14 -0.09
CA PRO A 696 -5.10 -20.97 0.47
C PRO A 696 -3.76 -20.55 -0.10
N GLY A 697 -2.70 -20.70 0.69
CA GLY A 697 -1.36 -20.40 0.22
C GLY A 697 -0.28 -20.68 1.26
N TYR A 698 0.98 -20.48 0.86
CA TYR A 698 2.11 -20.49 1.78
C TYR A 698 2.97 -19.25 1.60
N ALA A 699 3.62 -18.86 2.69
CA ALA A 699 4.58 -17.78 2.75
C ALA A 699 5.81 -18.24 3.52
N ILE A 700 7.01 -17.97 2.99
CA ILE A 700 8.27 -18.41 3.58
C ILE A 700 9.26 -17.25 3.56
N ARG A 701 9.90 -16.99 4.70
CA ARG A 701 11.05 -16.11 4.81
C ARG A 701 12.26 -16.89 5.33
N THR A 702 13.37 -16.77 4.66
CA THR A 702 14.65 -17.33 5.08
C THR A 702 15.63 -16.19 5.26
N THR A 703 16.22 -16.05 6.45
CA THR A 703 17.14 -14.97 6.79
C THR A 703 18.49 -15.54 7.21
N VAL A 704 19.56 -15.02 6.61
CA VAL A 704 20.95 -15.22 7.04
C VAL A 704 21.35 -13.98 7.84
N PRO A 705 21.42 -14.07 9.17
CA PRO A 705 21.82 -12.94 10.02
C PRO A 705 23.23 -12.45 9.69
N GLN A 706 23.50 -11.19 9.98
CA GLN A 706 24.78 -10.59 9.62
C GLN A 706 25.97 -11.34 10.24
N THR A 707 26.74 -12.00 9.39
CA THR A 707 27.90 -12.79 9.80
C THR A 707 29.09 -12.48 8.90
N HIS A 708 30.23 -12.03 9.49
CA HIS A 708 31.43 -11.64 8.75
C HIS A 708 31.19 -10.61 7.63
N GLY A 709 30.25 -9.69 7.85
CA GLY A 709 29.88 -8.65 6.88
C GLY A 709 28.91 -9.11 5.79
N PHE A 710 28.51 -10.37 5.78
CA PHE A 710 27.48 -10.90 4.88
C PHE A 710 26.14 -11.03 5.60
N SER A 711 25.06 -10.64 4.94
CA SER A 711 23.69 -10.93 5.33
C SER A 711 22.84 -11.16 4.09
N ALA A 712 21.76 -11.90 4.23
CA ALA A 712 20.84 -12.18 3.14
C ALA A 712 19.44 -12.50 3.67
N PHE A 713 18.43 -12.28 2.84
CA PHE A 713 17.14 -12.92 3.04
C PHE A 713 16.55 -13.37 1.68
N VAL A 714 15.68 -14.35 1.76
CA VAL A 714 14.85 -14.78 0.64
C VAL A 714 13.42 -14.86 1.14
N VAL A 715 12.51 -14.16 0.48
CA VAL A 715 11.08 -14.29 0.66
C VAL A 715 10.49 -15.01 -0.54
N MET A 716 9.52 -15.89 -0.31
CA MET A 716 8.82 -16.60 -1.35
C MET A 716 7.40 -16.92 -0.93
N SER A 717 6.48 -16.92 -1.88
CA SER A 717 5.09 -17.24 -1.63
C SER A 717 4.39 -17.82 -2.85
N SER A 718 3.29 -18.50 -2.58
CA SER A 718 2.33 -18.99 -3.56
C SER A 718 0.96 -18.92 -2.95
N VAL A 719 0.03 -18.27 -3.62
CA VAL A 719 -1.36 -18.17 -3.19
C VAL A 719 -2.31 -18.52 -4.33
N ALA A 720 -3.52 -18.93 -3.96
CA ALA A 720 -4.58 -19.23 -4.92
C ALA A 720 -5.84 -18.44 -4.55
N ALA A 721 -5.90 -17.18 -4.99
CA ALA A 721 -6.95 -16.24 -4.63
C ALA A 721 -8.21 -16.45 -5.49
N ARG A 722 -9.13 -17.29 -5.02
CA ARG A 722 -10.41 -17.59 -5.67
C ARG A 722 -11.50 -16.69 -5.14
N PHE A 723 -12.17 -16.00 -6.05
CA PHE A 723 -13.34 -15.18 -5.77
C PHE A 723 -14.59 -15.82 -6.40
N PHE A 724 -15.72 -15.60 -5.76
CA PHE A 724 -16.98 -16.25 -6.13
C PHE A 724 -18.06 -15.21 -6.41
N ALA A 725 -18.58 -15.25 -7.63
CA ALA A 725 -19.76 -14.45 -8.01
C ALA A 725 -21.02 -14.89 -7.21
N PRO A 726 -22.07 -14.04 -7.14
CA PRO A 726 -22.21 -12.76 -7.85
C PRO A 726 -21.49 -11.60 -7.14
N GLN A 727 -21.39 -10.46 -7.83
CA GLN A 727 -21.15 -9.18 -7.17
C GLN A 727 -22.39 -8.85 -6.33
N VAL A 728 -22.21 -8.69 -5.02
CA VAL A 728 -23.33 -8.55 -4.06
C VAL A 728 -23.60 -7.11 -3.66
N SER A 729 -22.64 -6.20 -3.86
CA SER A 729 -22.81 -4.78 -3.54
C SER A 729 -21.90 -3.88 -4.39
N GLY A 730 -22.17 -2.59 -4.29
CA GLY A 730 -21.55 -1.54 -5.08
C GLY A 730 -22.25 -1.34 -6.44
N ILE A 731 -21.78 -0.33 -7.17
CA ILE A 731 -22.31 -0.07 -8.52
C ILE A 731 -22.10 -1.29 -9.42
N GLY A 732 -23.14 -1.68 -10.16
CA GLY A 732 -23.10 -2.83 -11.03
C GLY A 732 -23.40 -4.17 -10.36
N ALA A 733 -23.77 -4.18 -9.08
CA ALA A 733 -24.21 -5.39 -8.40
C ALA A 733 -25.37 -6.05 -9.18
N ALA A 734 -25.17 -7.30 -9.61
CA ALA A 734 -26.13 -8.06 -10.35
C ALA A 734 -26.49 -9.34 -9.58
N PRO A 735 -27.73 -9.53 -9.14
CA PRO A 735 -28.13 -10.78 -8.51
C PRO A 735 -28.15 -11.91 -9.56
N GLY A 736 -27.29 -12.88 -9.39
CA GLY A 736 -27.18 -14.06 -10.24
C GLY A 736 -25.79 -14.27 -10.85
N GLY A 737 -25.41 -15.51 -10.93
CA GLY A 737 -24.08 -15.95 -11.34
C GLY A 737 -23.45 -16.86 -10.29
N SER A 738 -22.74 -17.87 -10.72
CA SER A 738 -22.06 -18.85 -9.85
C SER A 738 -20.64 -19.14 -10.35
N SER A 739 -20.04 -18.17 -11.07
CA SER A 739 -18.69 -18.34 -11.57
C SER A 739 -17.66 -18.23 -10.43
N VAL A 740 -16.57 -18.94 -10.59
CA VAL A 740 -15.38 -18.83 -9.76
C VAL A 740 -14.28 -18.28 -10.65
N PHE A 741 -13.51 -17.31 -10.14
CA PHE A 741 -12.42 -16.72 -10.91
C PHE A 741 -11.22 -16.42 -9.99
N ARG A 742 -10.07 -16.21 -10.60
CA ARG A 742 -8.87 -15.72 -9.91
C ARG A 742 -8.85 -14.20 -9.99
N ILE A 743 -8.56 -13.59 -8.83
CA ILE A 743 -8.38 -12.14 -8.78
C ILE A 743 -7.11 -11.72 -9.53
N ASP A 744 -7.05 -10.51 -10.03
CA ASP A 744 -5.95 -9.99 -10.84
C ASP A 744 -4.58 -9.92 -10.12
N HIS A 745 -4.54 -9.89 -8.80
CA HIS A 745 -3.31 -9.97 -8.00
C HIS A 745 -2.95 -11.38 -7.53
N ASP A 746 -3.58 -12.40 -8.06
CA ASP A 746 -3.21 -13.80 -7.84
C ASP A 746 -1.90 -14.12 -8.57
N GLU A 747 -0.92 -14.61 -7.81
CA GLU A 747 0.37 -15.07 -8.32
C GLU A 747 0.59 -16.54 -7.97
N VAL A 748 0.95 -17.34 -8.97
CA VAL A 748 1.28 -18.76 -8.74
C VAL A 748 2.51 -18.88 -7.85
N PHE A 749 3.50 -18.02 -8.07
CA PHE A 749 4.73 -17.99 -7.26
C PHE A 749 5.45 -16.66 -7.44
N ASN A 750 5.90 -16.10 -6.32
CA ASN A 750 6.84 -14.97 -6.31
C ASN A 750 8.01 -15.24 -5.36
N SER A 751 9.13 -14.60 -5.60
CA SER A 751 10.29 -14.67 -4.72
C SER A 751 11.16 -13.42 -4.88
N THR A 752 11.62 -12.88 -3.76
CA THR A 752 12.67 -11.86 -3.72
C THR A 752 13.84 -12.38 -2.90
N ALA A 753 15.04 -12.33 -3.45
CA ALA A 753 16.27 -12.59 -2.72
C ALA A 753 17.10 -11.30 -2.62
N HIS A 754 17.48 -10.94 -1.40
CA HIS A 754 18.38 -9.83 -1.11
C HIS A 754 19.70 -10.37 -0.54
N LEU A 755 20.80 -9.89 -1.07
CA LEU A 755 22.15 -10.18 -0.59
C LEU A 755 22.84 -8.87 -0.25
N GLN A 756 23.46 -8.80 0.92
CA GLN A 756 24.28 -7.67 1.33
C GLN A 756 25.66 -8.14 1.77
N TYR A 757 26.70 -7.43 1.37
CA TYR A 757 28.07 -7.73 1.76
C TYR A 757 28.87 -6.46 2.08
N GLN A 758 29.43 -6.42 3.28
CA GLN A 758 30.34 -5.37 3.75
C GLN A 758 31.64 -6.02 4.25
N PRO A 759 32.72 -6.04 3.44
CA PRO A 759 33.98 -6.76 3.74
C PRO A 759 34.60 -6.37 5.09
N TRP A 760 34.46 -5.10 5.48
CA TRP A 760 34.95 -4.58 6.78
C TRP A 760 34.09 -3.44 7.30
N LYS A 761 33.97 -3.32 8.63
CA LYS A 761 33.00 -2.45 9.36
C LYS A 761 32.94 -0.98 8.91
N LYS A 762 34.00 -0.42 8.36
CA LYS A 762 34.08 0.97 7.89
C LYS A 762 34.32 1.06 6.38
N GLY A 763 34.19 -0.05 5.67
CA GLY A 763 34.43 -0.13 4.23
C GLY A 763 33.12 0.04 3.42
N PRO A 764 33.28 -0.04 2.09
CA PRO A 764 32.13 -0.07 1.21
C PRO A 764 31.27 -1.31 1.45
N TRP A 765 29.98 -1.18 1.17
CA TRP A 765 29.03 -2.26 1.18
C TRP A 765 28.39 -2.39 -0.19
N PHE A 766 27.90 -3.59 -0.49
CA PHE A 766 27.26 -3.95 -1.75
C PHE A 766 25.96 -4.64 -1.43
N GLY A 767 24.88 -4.29 -2.16
CA GLY A 767 23.59 -4.93 -2.12
C GLY A 767 23.20 -5.46 -3.50
N PHE A 768 22.44 -6.54 -3.53
CA PHE A 768 21.91 -7.12 -4.74
C PHE A 768 20.53 -7.70 -4.48
N ASN A 769 19.55 -7.38 -5.34
CA ASN A 769 18.24 -7.99 -5.35
C ASN A 769 18.04 -8.81 -6.62
N TRP A 770 17.43 -9.96 -6.44
CA TRP A 770 16.78 -10.72 -7.51
C TRP A 770 15.29 -10.84 -7.18
N ARG A 771 14.45 -10.38 -8.11
CA ARG A 771 12.99 -10.46 -7.99
C ARG A 771 12.48 -11.37 -9.10
N TYR A 772 11.83 -12.45 -8.72
CA TYR A 772 11.10 -13.34 -9.62
C TYR A 772 9.61 -13.24 -9.36
N ASP A 773 8.86 -13.18 -10.44
CA ASP A 773 7.42 -13.10 -10.46
C ASP A 773 6.89 -13.98 -11.59
N SER A 774 5.96 -14.89 -11.25
CA SER A 774 5.37 -15.81 -12.22
C SER A 774 4.31 -15.16 -13.12
N GLY A 775 3.91 -13.94 -12.81
CA GLY A 775 2.90 -13.15 -13.52
C GLY A 775 1.55 -13.14 -12.80
N LEU A 776 1.02 -11.93 -12.60
CA LEU A 776 -0.33 -11.67 -12.11
C LEU A 776 -1.36 -12.18 -13.14
N VAL A 777 -2.58 -12.44 -12.69
CA VAL A 777 -3.71 -12.70 -13.59
C VAL A 777 -3.93 -11.45 -14.43
N ALA A 778 -3.93 -11.61 -15.75
CA ALA A 778 -4.24 -10.53 -16.66
C ALA A 778 -5.75 -10.26 -16.65
N GLY A 779 -6.13 -9.00 -16.78
CA GLY A 779 -7.53 -8.61 -16.99
C GLY A 779 -8.13 -9.23 -18.28
N PRO A 780 -9.31 -8.81 -18.72
CA PRO A 780 -9.99 -9.44 -19.85
C PRO A 780 -9.12 -9.41 -21.11
N VAL A 781 -8.47 -10.52 -21.38
CA VAL A 781 -7.67 -10.78 -22.58
C VAL A 781 -8.53 -11.65 -23.50
N PRO A 782 -8.39 -11.55 -24.82
CA PRO A 782 -9.11 -12.42 -25.74
C PRO A 782 -9.01 -13.87 -25.33
N CYS A 783 -10.11 -14.55 -25.37
CA CYS A 783 -10.33 -15.92 -24.95
C CYS A 783 -10.50 -16.18 -23.44
N ALA A 784 -10.24 -15.23 -22.57
CA ALA A 784 -10.72 -15.32 -21.18
C ALA A 784 -12.19 -14.86 -21.12
N GLY A 785 -13.12 -15.78 -21.05
CA GLY A 785 -14.56 -15.49 -21.06
C GLY A 785 -15.12 -14.91 -22.36
N GLY A 786 -14.28 -14.77 -23.40
CA GLY A 786 -14.64 -14.25 -24.69
C GLY A 786 -15.06 -15.35 -25.66
N ASN A 787 -15.47 -14.95 -26.86
CA ASN A 787 -15.98 -15.87 -27.86
C ASN A 787 -14.86 -16.53 -28.70
N CYS A 788 -13.99 -17.33 -28.04
CA CYS A 788 -12.93 -18.07 -28.71
C CYS A 788 -13.45 -19.16 -29.66
N ASN A 789 -14.77 -19.29 -29.74
CA ASN A 789 -15.48 -20.29 -30.53
C ASN A 789 -16.06 -19.76 -31.86
N ASN A 790 -15.61 -18.60 -32.33
CA ASN A 790 -16.09 -18.02 -33.60
C ASN A 790 -15.66 -18.80 -34.87
N GLY A 791 -15.01 -19.97 -34.70
CA GLY A 791 -14.76 -20.88 -35.80
C GLY A 791 -15.97 -21.79 -36.11
N PRO A 792 -15.88 -22.65 -37.15
CA PRO A 792 -16.88 -23.66 -37.40
C PRO A 792 -17.17 -24.45 -36.12
N ALA A 793 -18.46 -24.76 -35.88
CA ALA A 793 -18.92 -25.38 -34.64
C ALA A 793 -18.00 -26.50 -34.15
N GLY A 794 -17.38 -26.31 -33.00
CA GLY A 794 -16.50 -27.29 -32.30
C GLY A 794 -15.01 -27.18 -32.55
N THR A 795 -14.48 -26.07 -33.12
CA THR A 795 -13.04 -25.99 -33.44
C THR A 795 -12.22 -24.99 -32.63
N ASN A 796 -12.73 -24.20 -31.72
CA ASN A 796 -11.94 -23.20 -30.94
C ASN A 796 -10.72 -22.63 -31.70
N SER A 797 -10.87 -22.36 -32.99
CA SER A 797 -9.75 -22.14 -33.90
C SER A 797 -9.51 -20.66 -34.21
N ILE A 798 -10.38 -19.79 -33.74
CA ILE A 798 -10.32 -18.35 -33.99
C ILE A 798 -10.45 -17.59 -32.68
N VAL A 799 -9.53 -16.66 -32.47
CA VAL A 799 -9.53 -15.73 -31.36
C VAL A 799 -10.17 -14.43 -31.83
N ASP A 800 -11.11 -13.94 -31.06
CA ASP A 800 -11.75 -12.65 -31.27
C ASP A 800 -11.10 -11.60 -30.36
N VAL A 801 -10.48 -10.58 -30.96
CA VAL A 801 -9.85 -9.45 -30.27
C VAL A 801 -10.62 -8.15 -30.50
N SER A 802 -11.81 -8.20 -31.07
CA SER A 802 -12.62 -7.01 -31.40
C SER A 802 -13.02 -6.20 -30.15
N GLY A 803 -13.01 -6.84 -28.98
CA GLY A 803 -13.25 -6.18 -27.69
C GLY A 803 -12.03 -5.45 -27.07
N ILE A 804 -10.86 -5.52 -27.72
CA ILE A 804 -9.63 -4.87 -27.27
C ILE A 804 -9.25 -3.76 -28.24
N THR A 805 -9.03 -2.55 -27.74
CA THR A 805 -8.64 -1.42 -28.59
C THR A 805 -7.30 -1.68 -29.27
N PRO A 806 -7.02 -1.06 -30.44
CA PRO A 806 -5.73 -1.18 -31.11
C PRO A 806 -4.54 -0.84 -30.20
N ASP A 807 -4.69 0.15 -29.35
CA ASP A 807 -3.63 0.57 -28.41
C ASP A 807 -3.41 -0.47 -27.29
N GLN A 808 -4.45 -1.02 -26.71
CA GLN A 808 -4.37 -2.14 -25.78
C GLN A 808 -3.73 -3.38 -26.39
N GLN A 809 -4.05 -3.69 -27.66
CA GLN A 809 -3.40 -4.76 -28.40
C GLN A 809 -1.89 -4.53 -28.55
N PHE A 810 -1.49 -3.28 -28.85
CA PHE A 810 -0.10 -2.89 -28.93
C PHE A 810 0.59 -2.99 -27.58
N GLN A 811 0.01 -2.45 -26.51
CA GLN A 811 0.56 -2.46 -25.15
C GLN A 811 0.71 -3.90 -24.63
N ALA A 812 -0.23 -4.77 -24.90
CA ALA A 812 -0.11 -6.19 -24.57
C ALA A 812 0.88 -6.95 -25.46
N GLY A 813 1.40 -6.33 -26.52
CA GLY A 813 2.32 -6.96 -27.46
C GLY A 813 1.68 -8.09 -28.25
N LEU A 814 0.38 -8.00 -28.55
CA LEU A 814 -0.34 -9.02 -29.30
C LEU A 814 0.20 -9.18 -30.72
N PHE A 815 0.15 -10.37 -31.25
CA PHE A 815 0.49 -10.66 -32.64
C PHE A 815 -0.43 -11.73 -33.24
N CYS A 816 -0.58 -11.66 -34.55
CA CYS A 816 -1.29 -12.65 -35.38
C CYS A 816 -0.48 -12.96 -36.63
N GLY A 817 -0.18 -14.25 -36.86
CA GLY A 817 0.57 -14.66 -38.05
C GLY A 817 1.96 -14.00 -38.17
N GLY A 818 2.59 -13.69 -37.06
CA GLY A 818 3.89 -13.00 -37.01
C GLY A 818 3.79 -11.48 -37.16
N VAL A 819 2.62 -10.90 -37.41
CA VAL A 819 2.39 -9.47 -37.46
C VAL A 819 2.04 -8.98 -36.04
N THR A 820 2.84 -8.09 -35.48
CA THR A 820 2.60 -7.48 -34.16
C THR A 820 1.62 -6.31 -34.32
N ALA A 821 0.65 -6.21 -33.39
CA ALA A 821 -0.26 -5.07 -33.33
C ALA A 821 0.51 -3.76 -33.17
N THR A 822 0.01 -2.74 -33.83
CA THR A 822 0.37 -1.33 -33.59
C THR A 822 -0.93 -0.52 -33.49
N PRO A 823 -0.94 0.65 -32.88
CA PRO A 823 -2.15 1.45 -32.77
C PRO A 823 -2.79 1.77 -34.13
N ALA A 824 -1.98 2.00 -35.15
CA ALA A 824 -2.45 2.25 -36.52
C ALA A 824 -2.88 0.99 -37.25
N ASN A 825 -2.34 -0.19 -36.87
CA ASN A 825 -2.62 -1.47 -37.49
C ASN A 825 -2.84 -2.53 -36.41
N PRO A 826 -4.08 -2.79 -35.97
CA PRO A 826 -4.40 -3.90 -35.08
C PRO A 826 -4.05 -5.25 -35.73
N ILE A 827 -4.00 -6.32 -34.96
CA ILE A 827 -3.57 -7.65 -35.45
C ILE A 827 -4.46 -8.23 -36.56
N SER A 828 -5.67 -7.72 -36.69
CA SER A 828 -6.60 -8.12 -37.79
C SER A 828 -7.60 -6.99 -38.06
N PRO A 829 -7.89 -6.68 -39.34
CA PRO A 829 -8.94 -5.71 -39.68
C PRO A 829 -10.35 -6.13 -39.22
N THR A 830 -10.57 -7.41 -39.00
CA THR A 830 -11.84 -7.98 -38.54
C THR A 830 -11.88 -8.25 -37.03
N GLY A 831 -10.77 -8.03 -36.32
CA GLY A 831 -10.63 -8.44 -34.94
C GLY A 831 -10.47 -9.94 -34.72
N LEU A 832 -10.37 -10.75 -35.81
CA LEU A 832 -10.30 -12.21 -35.74
C LEU A 832 -8.89 -12.70 -36.06
N CYS A 833 -8.38 -13.66 -35.29
CA CYS A 833 -7.07 -14.29 -35.51
C CYS A 833 -7.15 -15.81 -35.35
N PRO A 834 -6.57 -16.61 -36.25
CA PRO A 834 -6.45 -18.05 -36.02
C PRO A 834 -5.68 -18.32 -34.70
N ALA A 835 -6.22 -19.19 -33.86
CA ALA A 835 -5.63 -19.48 -32.56
C ALA A 835 -4.16 -19.96 -32.62
N SER A 836 -3.83 -20.73 -33.70
CA SER A 836 -2.46 -21.19 -33.94
C SER A 836 -1.46 -20.08 -34.32
N GLN A 837 -1.94 -18.89 -34.64
CA GLN A 837 -1.15 -17.73 -35.07
C GLN A 837 -1.21 -16.60 -34.07
N TYR A 838 -2.03 -16.72 -33.04
CA TYR A 838 -2.26 -15.72 -32.02
C TYR A 838 -1.29 -15.89 -30.86
N GLY A 839 -0.84 -14.78 -30.29
CA GLY A 839 -0.01 -14.77 -29.08
C GLY A 839 0.32 -13.35 -28.61
N SER A 840 1.08 -13.27 -27.55
CA SER A 840 1.56 -12.02 -26.96
C SER A 840 3.04 -12.10 -26.59
N LYS A 841 3.71 -10.95 -26.61
CA LYS A 841 5.09 -10.80 -26.13
C LYS A 841 5.15 -10.64 -24.61
N TYR A 842 4.10 -10.12 -24.00
CA TYR A 842 4.09 -9.73 -22.59
C TYR A 842 3.09 -10.51 -21.75
N LEU A 843 2.23 -11.30 -22.38
CA LEU A 843 1.24 -12.12 -21.70
C LEU A 843 1.45 -13.61 -22.02
N THR A 844 1.19 -14.44 -21.03
CA THR A 844 1.01 -15.88 -21.21
C THR A 844 -0.48 -16.13 -21.41
N ILE A 845 -0.86 -16.34 -22.65
CA ILE A 845 -2.25 -16.59 -23.03
C ILE A 845 -2.42 -18.10 -23.22
N PRO A 846 -3.35 -18.75 -22.48
CA PRO A 846 -3.67 -20.14 -22.71
C PRO A 846 -4.12 -20.43 -24.16
N ALA A 847 -3.98 -21.67 -24.59
CA ALA A 847 -4.50 -22.07 -25.92
C ALA A 847 -6.03 -21.87 -25.95
N ALA A 848 -6.53 -21.38 -27.07
CA ALA A 848 -7.97 -21.14 -27.26
C ALA A 848 -8.83 -22.34 -26.85
N GLY A 849 -9.82 -22.11 -25.99
CA GLY A 849 -10.71 -23.13 -25.45
C GLY A 849 -10.13 -23.96 -24.29
N THR A 850 -8.94 -23.60 -23.79
CA THR A 850 -8.33 -24.15 -22.56
C THR A 850 -8.27 -23.16 -21.44
N GLU A 851 -8.71 -21.92 -21.66
CA GLU A 851 -8.83 -20.88 -20.67
C GLU A 851 -9.88 -21.27 -19.63
N ASP A 852 -9.54 -21.00 -18.39
CA ASP A 852 -10.41 -21.23 -17.25
C ASP A 852 -10.10 -20.15 -16.23
N ASP A 853 -11.11 -19.38 -15.87
CA ASP A 853 -10.97 -18.28 -14.91
C ASP A 853 -10.51 -18.75 -13.52
N ASP A 854 -10.77 -19.99 -13.17
CA ASP A 854 -10.36 -20.56 -11.87
C ASP A 854 -9.00 -21.28 -11.91
N HIS A 855 -8.65 -21.99 -12.98
CA HIS A 855 -7.45 -22.83 -13.00
C HIS A 855 -6.36 -22.35 -13.95
N ASN A 856 -6.74 -21.81 -15.09
CA ASN A 856 -5.83 -21.45 -16.16
C ASN A 856 -6.16 -20.08 -16.80
N PRO A 857 -6.24 -19.01 -16.00
CA PRO A 857 -6.46 -17.68 -16.53
C PRO A 857 -5.25 -17.20 -17.33
N PRO A 858 -5.42 -16.28 -18.27
CA PRO A 858 -4.31 -15.52 -18.84
C PRO A 858 -3.52 -14.80 -17.73
N ARG A 859 -2.19 -14.71 -17.91
CA ARG A 859 -1.32 -14.08 -16.92
C ARG A 859 -0.30 -13.18 -17.61
N VAL A 860 0.15 -12.16 -16.90
CA VAL A 860 1.36 -11.43 -17.30
C VAL A 860 2.51 -12.42 -17.44
N ALA A 861 3.36 -12.25 -18.45
CA ALA A 861 4.52 -13.12 -18.63
C ALA A 861 5.47 -13.04 -17.43
N SER A 862 6.02 -14.18 -17.02
CA SER A 862 6.95 -14.23 -15.91
C SER A 862 8.15 -13.29 -16.11
N ARG A 863 8.59 -12.67 -15.04
CA ARG A 863 9.70 -11.72 -15.09
C ARG A 863 10.78 -12.03 -14.07
N ASN A 864 12.03 -11.75 -14.45
CA ASN A 864 13.17 -11.68 -13.55
C ASN A 864 13.72 -10.25 -13.61
N LEU A 865 13.81 -9.61 -12.48
CA LEU A 865 14.40 -8.28 -12.32
C LEU A 865 15.60 -8.36 -11.38
N PHE A 866 16.62 -7.61 -11.69
CA PHE A 866 17.87 -7.55 -10.93
C PHE A 866 18.18 -6.11 -10.59
N ASP A 867 18.42 -5.84 -9.31
CA ASP A 867 18.78 -4.52 -8.81
C ASP A 867 20.10 -4.63 -8.04
N MET A 868 20.84 -3.55 -8.00
CA MET A 868 22.13 -3.50 -7.29
C MET A 868 22.30 -2.14 -6.65
N ASP A 869 22.95 -2.14 -5.50
CA ASP A 869 23.44 -0.92 -4.90
C ASP A 869 24.84 -1.11 -4.31
N ALA A 870 25.56 -0.01 -4.18
CA ALA A 870 26.84 0.04 -3.53
C ALA A 870 26.97 1.36 -2.80
N GLY A 871 27.54 1.34 -1.61
CA GLY A 871 27.69 2.55 -0.82
C GLY A 871 28.86 2.48 0.16
N ILE A 872 29.13 3.63 0.74
CA ILE A 872 30.06 3.81 1.85
C ILE A 872 29.49 4.81 2.82
N ASP A 873 29.38 4.43 4.10
CA ASP A 873 28.70 5.23 5.13
C ASP A 873 29.63 6.30 5.74
N ASN A 874 30.93 6.23 5.51
CA ASN A 874 31.90 7.21 6.02
C ASN A 874 33.09 7.38 5.07
N LEU A 875 32.87 8.10 3.98
CA LEU A 875 33.80 8.28 2.86
C LEU A 875 35.16 8.88 3.26
N PHE A 876 35.16 9.82 4.20
CA PHE A 876 36.37 10.52 4.65
C PHE A 876 36.84 10.10 6.04
N HIS A 877 36.31 9.00 6.58
CA HIS A 877 36.68 8.44 7.91
C HIS A 877 36.52 9.43 9.07
N GLY A 878 35.58 10.36 8.98
CA GLY A 878 35.27 11.29 10.06
C GLY A 878 34.68 10.59 11.30
N ASP A 879 35.00 11.09 12.50
CA ASP A 879 34.48 10.49 13.74
C ASP A 879 33.08 11.01 14.09
N GLN A 880 32.85 12.32 14.09
CA GLN A 880 31.58 12.96 14.43
C GLN A 880 30.80 13.40 13.19
N ARG A 881 31.51 13.82 12.13
CA ARG A 881 30.93 14.26 10.86
C ARG A 881 31.28 13.26 9.78
N LYS A 882 30.28 12.62 9.21
CA LYS A 882 30.49 11.55 8.21
C LYS A 882 29.86 11.97 6.88
N TRP A 883 30.55 11.62 5.82
CA TRP A 883 29.98 11.71 4.48
C TRP A 883 29.69 10.32 3.97
N SER A 884 28.49 10.09 3.48
CA SER A 884 28.12 8.86 2.79
C SER A 884 27.99 9.09 1.30
N ALA A 885 28.22 8.04 0.52
CA ALA A 885 27.92 8.02 -0.90
C ALA A 885 27.30 6.68 -1.25
N ARG A 886 26.30 6.69 -2.14
CA ARG A 886 25.59 5.50 -2.60
C ARG A 886 25.27 5.62 -4.08
N VAL A 887 25.30 4.50 -4.80
CA VAL A 887 24.79 4.36 -6.16
C VAL A 887 23.84 3.18 -6.18
N THR A 888 22.62 3.41 -6.65
CA THR A 888 21.58 2.40 -6.80
C THR A 888 21.24 2.22 -8.28
N VAL A 889 21.14 0.99 -8.74
CA VAL A 889 20.74 0.62 -10.10
C VAL A 889 19.57 -0.34 -10.03
N VAL A 890 18.41 0.10 -10.45
CA VAL A 890 17.19 -0.72 -10.55
C VAL A 890 17.06 -1.24 -11.98
N ASN A 891 16.57 -2.47 -12.13
CA ASN A 891 16.40 -3.14 -13.42
C ASN A 891 17.70 -3.10 -14.26
N ILE A 892 18.80 -3.66 -13.73
CA ILE A 892 20.14 -3.65 -14.35
C ILE A 892 20.10 -4.13 -15.81
N ALA A 893 19.29 -5.16 -16.08
CA ALA A 893 19.16 -5.76 -17.40
C ALA A 893 18.33 -4.90 -18.38
N ASN A 894 17.73 -3.81 -17.93
CA ASN A 894 16.77 -3.00 -18.69
C ASN A 894 15.66 -3.87 -19.31
N LYS A 895 15.15 -4.80 -18.51
CA LYS A 895 14.11 -5.76 -18.93
C LYS A 895 12.82 -5.01 -19.20
N VAL A 896 12.27 -5.17 -20.40
CA VAL A 896 10.92 -4.72 -20.75
C VAL A 896 9.94 -5.80 -20.32
N ALA A 897 9.05 -5.48 -19.40
CA ALA A 897 8.04 -6.39 -18.89
C ALA A 897 6.85 -5.60 -18.35
N LEU A 898 5.69 -6.24 -18.26
CA LEU A 898 4.51 -5.67 -17.62
C LEU A 898 4.54 -5.94 -16.11
N TYR A 899 4.02 -5.00 -15.33
CA TYR A 899 3.49 -5.26 -14.01
C TYR A 899 2.13 -5.91 -14.11
N ASN A 900 1.20 -5.23 -14.78
CA ASN A 900 -0.14 -5.70 -15.00
C ASN A 900 -0.63 -5.30 -16.39
N PHE A 901 -1.76 -5.88 -16.81
CA PHE A 901 -2.44 -5.57 -18.05
C PHE A 901 -3.92 -5.27 -17.76
N LEU A 902 -4.42 -4.15 -18.26
CA LEU A 902 -5.75 -3.63 -17.93
C LEU A 902 -6.01 -3.49 -16.43
N SER A 903 -5.02 -3.02 -15.69
CA SER A 903 -5.24 -2.65 -14.30
C SER A 903 -6.26 -1.51 -14.20
N THR A 904 -6.97 -1.44 -13.09
CA THR A 904 -8.07 -0.50 -12.83
C THR A 904 -7.68 0.98 -13.00
N PHE A 905 -6.40 1.32 -13.04
CA PHE A 905 -5.99 2.69 -12.85
C PHE A 905 -5.70 3.49 -14.12
N SER A 906 -5.15 2.91 -15.15
CA SER A 906 -4.86 3.56 -16.44
C SER A 906 -4.47 2.55 -17.52
N GLY A 907 -5.02 1.33 -17.43
CA GLY A 907 -4.71 0.29 -18.38
C GLY A 907 -3.39 -0.44 -18.08
N THR A 908 -2.54 -0.56 -19.07
CA THR A 908 -1.28 -1.29 -18.98
C THR A 908 -0.22 -0.57 -18.17
N HIS A 909 0.52 -1.31 -17.36
CA HIS A 909 1.63 -0.78 -16.56
C HIS A 909 2.92 -1.57 -16.82
N TYR A 910 3.98 -0.86 -17.17
CA TYR A 910 5.32 -1.43 -17.37
C TYR A 910 6.20 -1.26 -16.14
N VAL A 911 7.07 -2.25 -15.92
CA VAL A 911 8.14 -2.11 -14.92
C VAL A 911 9.04 -0.92 -15.25
N THR A 912 9.62 -0.33 -14.22
CA THR A 912 10.56 0.78 -14.38
C THR A 912 11.73 0.36 -15.29
N PRO A 913 12.06 1.10 -16.34
CA PRO A 913 13.29 0.91 -17.11
C PRO A 913 14.52 1.02 -16.19
N ARG A 914 15.70 0.60 -16.70
CA ARG A 914 16.91 0.76 -15.90
C ARG A 914 17.05 2.18 -15.38
N ALA A 915 17.02 2.33 -14.07
CA ALA A 915 17.19 3.59 -13.37
C ALA A 915 18.48 3.57 -12.54
N ILE A 916 19.26 4.63 -12.64
CA ILE A 916 20.51 4.80 -11.90
C ILE A 916 20.35 6.06 -11.05
N THR A 917 20.60 5.95 -9.75
CA THR A 917 20.54 7.07 -8.81
C THR A 917 21.84 7.12 -8.01
N ALA A 918 22.42 8.31 -7.92
CA ALA A 918 23.56 8.59 -7.06
C ALA A 918 23.10 9.47 -5.90
N THR A 919 23.47 9.10 -4.68
CA THR A 919 23.12 9.80 -3.44
C THR A 919 24.40 10.19 -2.70
N ILE A 920 24.45 11.40 -2.18
CA ILE A 920 25.46 11.87 -1.22
C ILE A 920 24.76 12.29 0.06
N GLY A 921 25.36 11.94 1.20
CA GLY A 921 24.83 12.30 2.52
C GLY A 921 25.90 12.92 3.41
N PHE A 922 25.48 13.85 4.24
CA PHE A 922 26.26 14.42 5.33
C PHE A 922 25.55 14.14 6.65
N HIS A 923 26.25 13.44 7.55
CA HIS A 923 25.74 13.04 8.86
C HIS A 923 26.55 13.77 9.95
N PHE A 924 25.89 14.35 10.93
CA PHE A 924 26.48 15.18 11.97
C PHE A 924 25.95 14.86 13.37
#